data_213f6c9fd0bf8788f8553b3c3960b64b
#
_entry.id   213f6c9fd0bf8788f8553b3c3960b64b
#
_cell.length_a   1.000
_cell.length_b   1.000
_cell.length_c   1.000
_cell.angle_alpha   90.00
_cell.angle_beta   90.00
_cell.angle_gamma   90.00
#
_symmetry.space_group_name_H-M   'P 1'
#
loop_
_entity.id
_entity.type
_entity.pdbx_description
1 polymer ?
#
loop_
_entity_poly.entity_id
_entity_poly.type
_entity_poly.pdbx_seq_one_letter_code
_entity_poly.pdbx_strand_id
1 'polypeptide(L)'
;MSRGFELSSKYSPAGDQPKAIASLVEGLECGLAQQTLLGVTGSGKTFTMANVIQQLQRPTLILAHNKTLAAQLYGEMKEFFPNNAVEYFVSYYDYYQPEAYVPTTDTFIEKDASINDHIEQMRLSATKALMERKDVVIVASVSAIYGLGDPESYMKMLLHLRQGDVMDQRDILRRLAELQYKRNDLAFERGSFRVRGDVIDIFPADSEKQAVRVELFDSEIEKISLFDPLTGEVEKSVIRTTVFPKTHYVTPREKILDAVESIKEELKERKEHLKSANKLLEEQRISQRTQFDIEMMLELGYCSGIENYSRYLSGRAPGEPPPTLLDYFPAEGLLFIDESHVTVSQIGAMYKGDRSRKETLVEYGFRLPSALDNRPLKFEEFEHISPQTIYVSATPGDYELKKSSGEVVEQVVRPTGLLDPVIEVRPVATQVDDVLSEIYERVAVNERVLITTLTKRMAEDLSDYLNEHNVKVRYLHSDIDTVERMEIIRDLRIGKFDVLVGINLLREGLDMPEVSLVAILDADKEGFLRAERSLIQTIGRAARHINGKAIMYADKVTKSMQKAIDETDRRREKQVQFNTDNNLVPQALNKPITDIMDLGDSAHPASGKVKLRKVAEKKKSMEKATATDLMAQISQLEKQMFEHAKALEFEQAAALRDEVEAMRKQVVALS
;
A
#
# COMPACT_ATOMS: atom_id res chain seq x y z
N MET A 1 -20.93 5.82 24.17
CA MET A 1 -21.81 5.45 23.04
C MET A 1 -20.94 5.40 21.80
N SER A 2 -20.89 4.29 21.08
CA SER A 2 -20.18 4.23 19.78
C SER A 2 -20.87 5.21 18.84
N ARG A 3 -20.11 6.11 18.22
CA ARG A 3 -20.63 6.95 17.14
C ARG A 3 -20.94 6.04 15.96
N GLY A 4 -22.08 6.26 15.31
CA GLY A 4 -22.37 5.61 14.03
C GLY A 4 -21.56 6.25 12.90
N PHE A 5 -21.55 5.60 11.72
CA PHE A 5 -20.99 6.22 10.52
C PHE A 5 -21.87 7.37 10.06
N GLU A 6 -21.26 8.53 9.83
CA GLU A 6 -21.90 9.73 9.30
C GLU A 6 -21.24 10.12 7.98
N LEU A 7 -21.93 9.85 6.88
CA LEU A 7 -21.46 10.21 5.54
C LEU A 7 -21.54 11.72 5.33
N SER A 8 -20.41 12.34 5.06
CA SER A 8 -20.31 13.74 4.65
C SER A 8 -20.10 13.82 3.13
N SER A 9 -21.07 14.32 2.40
CA SER A 9 -20.95 14.49 0.94
C SER A 9 -21.78 15.66 0.45
N LYS A 10 -21.23 16.36 -0.54
CA LYS A 10 -21.97 17.40 -1.31
C LYS A 10 -22.88 16.79 -2.37
N TYR A 11 -22.74 15.48 -2.62
CA TYR A 11 -23.47 14.77 -3.66
C TYR A 11 -24.50 13.81 -3.04
N SER A 12 -25.60 13.60 -3.74
CA SER A 12 -26.57 12.54 -3.48
C SER A 12 -26.40 11.40 -4.49
N PRO A 13 -26.76 10.15 -4.15
CA PRO A 13 -26.72 9.06 -5.10
C PRO A 13 -27.53 9.35 -6.37
N ALA A 14 -26.93 9.13 -7.53
CA ALA A 14 -27.53 9.42 -8.84
C ALA A 14 -27.18 8.34 -9.87
N GLY A 15 -27.84 8.32 -11.01
CA GLY A 15 -27.68 7.29 -12.02
C GLY A 15 -28.11 5.91 -11.51
N ASP A 16 -27.28 4.91 -11.68
CA ASP A 16 -27.52 3.53 -11.20
C ASP A 16 -27.22 3.37 -9.69
N GLN A 17 -26.57 4.37 -9.03
CA GLN A 17 -26.13 4.27 -7.64
C GLN A 17 -27.27 3.96 -6.65
N PRO A 18 -28.44 4.63 -6.67
CA PRO A 18 -29.51 4.33 -5.71
C PRO A 18 -29.96 2.86 -5.77
N LYS A 19 -30.13 2.33 -6.98
CA LYS A 19 -30.50 0.94 -7.19
C LYS A 19 -29.41 -0.03 -6.76
N ALA A 20 -28.14 0.28 -7.08
CA ALA A 20 -27.00 -0.54 -6.71
C ALA A 20 -26.84 -0.59 -5.17
N ILE A 21 -26.93 0.55 -4.49
CA ILE A 21 -26.86 0.62 -3.03
C ILE A 21 -27.96 -0.23 -2.40
N ALA A 22 -29.23 -0.03 -2.84
CA ALA A 22 -30.37 -0.77 -2.30
C ALA A 22 -30.21 -2.29 -2.48
N SER A 23 -29.82 -2.74 -3.69
CA SER A 23 -29.61 -4.18 -3.97
C SER A 23 -28.48 -4.79 -3.14
N LEU A 24 -27.35 -4.07 -2.96
CA LEU A 24 -26.23 -4.55 -2.16
C LEU A 24 -26.61 -4.66 -0.68
N VAL A 25 -27.30 -3.65 -0.14
CA VAL A 25 -27.74 -3.63 1.27
C VAL A 25 -28.74 -4.75 1.51
N GLU A 26 -29.78 -4.88 0.68
CA GLU A 26 -30.77 -5.94 0.77
C GLU A 26 -30.12 -7.32 0.75
N GLY A 27 -29.19 -7.56 -0.19
CA GLY A 27 -28.47 -8.82 -0.27
C GLY A 27 -27.66 -9.15 1.00
N LEU A 28 -26.98 -8.16 1.61
CA LEU A 28 -26.25 -8.35 2.86
C LEU A 28 -27.21 -8.61 4.04
N GLU A 29 -28.33 -7.91 4.12
CA GLU A 29 -29.35 -8.11 5.15
C GLU A 29 -30.05 -9.48 5.01
N CYS A 30 -30.23 -9.95 3.78
CA CYS A 30 -30.73 -11.31 3.49
C CYS A 30 -29.68 -12.39 3.74
N GLY A 31 -28.45 -12.04 4.13
CA GLY A 31 -27.41 -13.00 4.50
C GLY A 31 -26.60 -13.55 3.32
N LEU A 32 -26.63 -12.92 2.14
CA LEU A 32 -25.75 -13.30 1.04
C LEU A 32 -24.28 -13.17 1.47
N ALA A 33 -23.53 -14.25 1.36
CA ALA A 33 -22.12 -14.26 1.77
C ALA A 33 -21.24 -13.45 0.82
N GLN A 34 -21.60 -13.39 -0.46
CA GLN A 34 -20.79 -12.77 -1.50
C GLN A 34 -21.68 -12.13 -2.57
N GLN A 35 -21.31 -10.93 -3.01
CA GLN A 35 -21.99 -10.19 -4.07
C GLN A 35 -20.97 -9.54 -5.00
N THR A 36 -21.36 -9.22 -6.23
CA THR A 36 -20.50 -8.55 -7.20
C THR A 36 -21.12 -7.23 -7.66
N LEU A 37 -20.39 -6.12 -7.50
CA LEU A 37 -20.70 -4.82 -8.07
C LEU A 37 -19.89 -4.62 -9.35
N LEU A 38 -20.55 -4.66 -10.50
CA LEU A 38 -19.97 -4.23 -11.77
C LEU A 38 -20.13 -2.71 -11.88
N GLY A 39 -19.07 -1.99 -11.54
CA GLY A 39 -19.07 -0.52 -11.62
C GLY A 39 -18.06 -0.02 -12.65
N VAL A 40 -18.53 0.62 -13.71
CA VAL A 40 -17.64 1.17 -14.74
C VAL A 40 -16.77 2.30 -14.19
N THR A 41 -15.68 2.59 -14.90
CA THR A 41 -14.81 3.72 -14.55
C THR A 41 -15.59 5.03 -14.55
N GLY A 42 -15.48 5.79 -13.45
CA GLY A 42 -16.18 7.09 -13.30
C GLY A 42 -17.65 6.98 -12.89
N SER A 43 -18.19 5.80 -12.59
CA SER A 43 -19.56 5.64 -12.07
C SER A 43 -19.73 6.00 -10.59
N GLY A 44 -18.63 6.27 -9.87
CA GLY A 44 -18.66 6.60 -8.45
C GLY A 44 -18.74 5.37 -7.52
N LYS A 45 -18.03 4.29 -7.84
CA LYS A 45 -17.96 3.06 -7.02
C LYS A 45 -17.66 3.34 -5.56
N THR A 46 -16.66 4.19 -5.28
CA THR A 46 -16.25 4.54 -3.91
C THR A 46 -17.39 5.21 -3.13
N PHE A 47 -18.15 6.07 -3.79
CA PHE A 47 -19.32 6.70 -3.18
C PHE A 47 -20.45 5.70 -2.90
N THR A 48 -20.63 4.72 -3.78
CA THR A 48 -21.57 3.61 -3.55
C THR A 48 -21.15 2.77 -2.34
N MET A 49 -19.85 2.41 -2.24
CA MET A 49 -19.30 1.72 -1.05
C MET A 49 -19.55 2.52 0.23
N ALA A 50 -19.27 3.83 0.22
CA ALA A 50 -19.50 4.69 1.39
C ALA A 50 -20.98 4.74 1.82
N ASN A 51 -21.92 4.79 0.88
CA ASN A 51 -23.35 4.73 1.18
C ASN A 51 -23.78 3.38 1.77
N VAL A 52 -23.24 2.27 1.26
CA VAL A 52 -23.49 0.93 1.83
C VAL A 52 -22.95 0.84 3.27
N ILE A 53 -21.74 1.34 3.51
CA ILE A 53 -21.14 1.40 4.86
C ILE A 53 -22.03 2.21 5.82
N GLN A 54 -22.49 3.38 5.39
CA GLN A 54 -23.35 4.22 6.21
C GLN A 54 -24.68 3.54 6.53
N GLN A 55 -25.31 2.85 5.59
CA GLN A 55 -26.60 2.19 5.82
C GLN A 55 -26.47 0.98 6.78
N LEU A 56 -25.41 0.19 6.61
CA LEU A 56 -25.21 -1.03 7.39
C LEU A 56 -24.59 -0.80 8.77
N GLN A 57 -23.88 0.32 8.96
CA GLN A 57 -23.25 0.67 10.25
C GLN A 57 -22.30 -0.41 10.78
N ARG A 58 -21.54 -1.08 9.90
CA ARG A 58 -20.65 -2.19 10.24
C ARG A 58 -19.19 -1.82 10.02
N PRO A 59 -18.25 -2.28 10.88
CA PRO A 59 -16.83 -2.17 10.62
C PRO A 59 -16.50 -2.70 9.23
N THR A 60 -15.70 -1.97 8.47
CA THR A 60 -15.46 -2.28 7.07
C THR A 60 -13.97 -2.37 6.76
N LEU A 61 -13.58 -3.42 6.02
CA LEU A 61 -12.28 -3.59 5.43
C LEU A 61 -12.38 -3.44 3.91
N ILE A 62 -11.55 -2.60 3.31
CA ILE A 62 -11.46 -2.41 1.85
C ILE A 62 -10.08 -2.88 1.41
N LEU A 63 -10.02 -3.94 0.60
CA LEU A 63 -8.77 -4.47 0.04
C LEU A 63 -8.52 -3.91 -1.36
N ALA A 64 -7.32 -3.38 -1.57
CA ALA A 64 -6.83 -2.91 -2.85
C ALA A 64 -5.55 -3.67 -3.25
N HIS A 65 -5.32 -3.88 -4.54
CA HIS A 65 -4.19 -4.67 -5.02
C HIS A 65 -2.82 -3.98 -4.90
N ASN A 66 -2.76 -2.66 -4.71
CA ASN A 66 -1.51 -1.92 -4.55
C ASN A 66 -1.64 -0.73 -3.59
N LYS A 67 -0.49 -0.17 -3.16
CA LYS A 67 -0.43 0.96 -2.22
C LYS A 67 -1.06 2.25 -2.79
N THR A 68 -0.90 2.50 -4.07
CA THR A 68 -1.40 3.72 -4.73
C THR A 68 -2.92 3.78 -4.73
N LEU A 69 -3.58 2.68 -5.13
CA LEU A 69 -5.04 2.58 -5.10
C LEU A 69 -5.56 2.63 -3.66
N ALA A 70 -4.88 1.94 -2.73
CA ALA A 70 -5.22 2.00 -1.32
C ALA A 70 -5.12 3.43 -0.76
N ALA A 71 -4.07 4.20 -1.12
CA ALA A 71 -3.94 5.60 -0.70
C ALA A 71 -5.05 6.49 -1.26
N GLN A 72 -5.42 6.31 -2.52
CA GLN A 72 -6.53 7.03 -3.13
C GLN A 72 -7.86 6.73 -2.40
N LEU A 73 -8.18 5.44 -2.19
CA LEU A 73 -9.39 5.02 -1.49
C LEU A 73 -9.43 5.53 -0.04
N TYR A 74 -8.28 5.51 0.63
CA TYR A 74 -8.13 6.06 1.98
C TYR A 74 -8.46 7.56 2.02
N GLY A 75 -7.91 8.33 1.09
CA GLY A 75 -8.22 9.76 0.97
C GLY A 75 -9.70 10.01 0.70
N GLU A 76 -10.30 9.31 -0.26
CA GLU A 76 -11.72 9.42 -0.58
C GLU A 76 -12.61 9.01 0.62
N MET A 77 -12.28 7.94 1.34
CA MET A 77 -13.02 7.51 2.54
C MET A 77 -12.88 8.49 3.70
N LYS A 78 -11.71 9.12 3.88
CA LYS A 78 -11.54 10.21 4.88
C LYS A 78 -12.39 11.43 4.58
N GLU A 79 -12.55 11.78 3.31
CA GLU A 79 -13.45 12.86 2.92
C GLU A 79 -14.91 12.49 3.19
N PHE A 80 -15.31 11.24 2.94
CA PHE A 80 -16.68 10.77 3.19
C PHE A 80 -16.99 10.58 4.68
N PHE A 81 -16.02 10.21 5.49
CA PHE A 81 -16.18 9.90 6.92
C PHE A 81 -15.21 10.70 7.81
N PRO A 82 -15.28 12.04 7.79
CA PRO A 82 -14.32 12.89 8.50
C PRO A 82 -14.34 12.75 10.02
N ASN A 83 -15.44 12.27 10.59
CA ASN A 83 -15.65 12.11 12.03
C ASN A 83 -15.50 10.65 12.52
N ASN A 84 -15.30 9.71 11.61
CA ASN A 84 -15.16 8.29 11.90
C ASN A 84 -13.70 7.84 11.81
N ALA A 85 -13.38 6.63 12.27
CA ALA A 85 -12.05 6.08 12.15
C ALA A 85 -11.84 5.54 10.73
N VAL A 86 -11.13 6.27 9.91
CA VAL A 86 -10.64 5.79 8.62
C VAL A 86 -9.14 5.56 8.73
N GLU A 87 -8.73 4.31 8.55
CA GLU A 87 -7.38 3.84 8.83
C GLU A 87 -6.72 3.25 7.59
N TYR A 88 -5.39 3.28 7.56
CA TYR A 88 -4.59 2.81 6.42
C TYR A 88 -3.68 1.66 6.82
N PHE A 89 -3.76 0.53 6.11
CA PHE A 89 -3.01 -0.68 6.45
C PHE A 89 -2.36 -1.29 5.21
N VAL A 90 -1.17 -0.81 4.87
CA VAL A 90 -0.37 -1.33 3.74
C VAL A 90 0.99 -1.82 4.20
N SER A 91 1.81 -2.38 3.32
CA SER A 91 3.19 -2.73 3.66
C SER A 91 3.97 -1.48 4.07
N TYR A 92 4.63 -1.54 5.24
CA TYR A 92 5.41 -0.44 5.81
C TYR A 92 6.84 -0.34 5.25
N TYR A 93 7.19 -1.20 4.30
CA TYR A 93 8.48 -1.11 3.62
C TYR A 93 8.43 -0.14 2.44
N ASP A 94 9.33 0.85 2.42
CA ASP A 94 9.59 1.65 1.21
C ASP A 94 10.42 0.85 0.21
N TYR A 95 11.40 0.11 0.73
CA TYR A 95 12.17 -0.88 -0.01
C TYR A 95 12.16 -2.21 0.77
N TYR A 96 12.02 -3.31 0.06
CA TYR A 96 12.04 -4.65 0.66
C TYR A 96 12.70 -5.67 -0.26
N GLN A 97 13.85 -6.15 0.17
CA GLN A 97 14.51 -7.33 -0.39
C GLN A 97 14.38 -8.48 0.63
N PRO A 98 13.56 -9.49 0.34
CA PRO A 98 13.44 -10.63 1.24
C PRO A 98 14.75 -11.43 1.27
N GLU A 99 15.07 -12.02 2.42
CA GLU A 99 16.16 -12.99 2.47
C GLU A 99 15.91 -14.14 1.51
N ALA A 100 16.94 -14.55 0.79
CA ALA A 100 16.89 -15.65 -0.15
C ALA A 100 18.24 -16.36 -0.24
N TYR A 101 18.23 -17.60 -0.70
CA TYR A 101 19.44 -18.33 -1.01
C TYR A 101 19.36 -18.90 -2.41
N VAL A 102 20.45 -18.70 -3.17
CA VAL A 102 20.58 -19.20 -4.54
C VAL A 102 21.60 -20.33 -4.55
N PRO A 103 21.16 -21.60 -4.53
CA PRO A 103 22.06 -22.75 -4.39
C PRO A 103 23.08 -22.87 -5.53
N THR A 104 22.71 -22.47 -6.74
CA THR A 104 23.59 -22.57 -7.94
C THR A 104 24.83 -21.68 -7.87
N THR A 105 24.77 -20.58 -7.14
CA THR A 105 25.87 -19.62 -6.97
C THR A 105 26.38 -19.56 -5.53
N ASP A 106 25.86 -20.39 -4.63
CA ASP A 106 26.12 -20.35 -3.17
C ASP A 106 26.01 -18.92 -2.61
N THR A 107 24.99 -18.19 -3.05
CA THR A 107 24.80 -16.79 -2.68
C THR A 107 23.64 -16.65 -1.70
N PHE A 108 23.94 -16.21 -0.48
CA PHE A 108 22.92 -15.78 0.47
C PHE A 108 22.65 -14.29 0.32
N ILE A 109 21.40 -13.95 0.09
CA ILE A 109 20.90 -12.57 0.02
C ILE A 109 20.28 -12.27 1.39
N GLU A 110 20.89 -11.34 2.11
CA GLU A 110 20.34 -10.89 3.39
C GLU A 110 19.03 -10.11 3.17
N LYS A 111 18.18 -10.16 4.21
CA LYS A 111 17.00 -9.27 4.23
C LYS A 111 17.48 -7.83 4.32
N ASP A 112 17.14 -7.04 3.31
CA ASP A 112 17.35 -5.60 3.30
C ASP A 112 15.99 -4.89 3.19
N ALA A 113 15.76 -3.93 4.08
CA ALA A 113 14.47 -3.27 4.15
C ALA A 113 14.59 -1.85 4.73
N SER A 114 13.98 -0.91 4.06
CA SER A 114 13.74 0.43 4.57
C SER A 114 12.32 0.52 5.10
N ILE A 115 12.17 0.83 6.38
CA ILE A 115 10.88 0.94 7.05
C ILE A 115 10.41 2.40 6.98
N ASN A 116 9.15 2.59 6.62
CA ASN A 116 8.47 3.88 6.70
C ASN A 116 7.76 3.98 8.06
N ASP A 117 8.35 4.76 8.97
CA ASP A 117 7.84 4.94 10.34
C ASP A 117 6.41 5.50 10.39
N HIS A 118 6.02 6.30 9.39
CA HIS A 118 4.67 6.83 9.32
C HIS A 118 3.65 5.75 8.94
N ILE A 119 3.97 4.91 7.96
CA ILE A 119 3.10 3.78 7.60
C ILE A 119 3.03 2.75 8.74
N GLU A 120 4.13 2.52 9.46
CA GLU A 120 4.13 1.65 10.65
C GLU A 120 3.17 2.20 11.71
N GLN A 121 3.24 3.49 12.01
CA GLN A 121 2.32 4.17 12.92
C GLN A 121 0.86 4.02 12.49
N MET A 122 0.55 4.21 11.19
CA MET A 122 -0.82 4.05 10.67
C MET A 122 -1.33 2.61 10.83
N ARG A 123 -0.48 1.60 10.69
CA ARG A 123 -0.84 0.19 10.93
C ARG A 123 -1.17 -0.08 12.38
N LEU A 124 -0.41 0.48 13.31
CA LEU A 124 -0.69 0.39 14.76
C LEU A 124 -2.01 1.12 15.11
N SER A 125 -2.24 2.29 14.51
CA SER A 125 -3.51 3.02 14.64
C SER A 125 -4.70 2.18 14.15
N ALA A 126 -4.55 1.49 13.01
CA ALA A 126 -5.61 0.65 12.45
C ALA A 126 -6.00 -0.51 13.39
N THR A 127 -5.03 -1.22 13.95
CA THR A 127 -5.32 -2.30 14.92
C THR A 127 -5.92 -1.79 16.22
N LYS A 128 -5.44 -0.65 16.72
CA LYS A 128 -6.04 0.04 17.87
C LYS A 128 -7.48 0.44 17.61
N ALA A 129 -7.77 1.04 16.45
CA ALA A 129 -9.10 1.45 16.08
C ALA A 129 -10.09 0.26 16.05
N LEU A 130 -9.67 -0.90 15.52
CA LEU A 130 -10.47 -2.13 15.55
C LEU A 130 -10.82 -2.61 16.96
N MET A 131 -9.90 -2.40 17.92
CA MET A 131 -10.12 -2.82 19.31
C MET A 131 -10.99 -1.85 20.12
N GLU A 132 -10.93 -0.55 19.79
CA GLU A 132 -11.59 0.50 20.58
C GLU A 132 -12.91 0.99 19.97
N ARG A 133 -13.13 0.81 18.67
CA ARG A 133 -14.23 1.44 17.92
C ARG A 133 -15.01 0.42 17.08
N LYS A 134 -16.26 0.74 16.80
CA LYS A 134 -17.11 -0.01 15.86
C LYS A 134 -17.31 0.72 14.52
N ASP A 135 -17.08 2.02 14.49
CA ASP A 135 -17.19 2.89 13.32
C ASP A 135 -15.84 3.03 12.61
N VAL A 136 -15.28 1.89 12.18
CA VAL A 136 -13.93 1.80 11.58
C VAL A 136 -14.01 1.37 10.12
N VAL A 137 -13.36 2.12 9.24
CA VAL A 137 -13.06 1.74 7.87
C VAL A 137 -11.55 1.57 7.73
N ILE A 138 -11.09 0.37 7.40
CA ILE A 138 -9.68 0.11 7.09
C ILE A 138 -9.52 -0.03 5.60
N VAL A 139 -8.64 0.78 5.00
CA VAL A 139 -8.20 0.59 3.63
C VAL A 139 -6.85 -0.09 3.63
N ALA A 140 -6.79 -1.31 3.10
CA ALA A 140 -5.60 -2.15 3.15
C ALA A 140 -5.16 -2.62 1.75
N SER A 141 -3.88 -2.94 1.64
CA SER A 141 -3.38 -3.72 0.49
C SER A 141 -3.41 -5.22 0.82
N VAL A 142 -2.97 -6.04 -0.12
CA VAL A 142 -2.79 -7.48 0.09
C VAL A 142 -1.83 -7.83 1.24
N SER A 143 -1.11 -6.85 1.80
CA SER A 143 -0.34 -7.04 3.04
C SER A 143 -1.20 -7.45 4.24
N ALA A 144 -2.51 -7.25 4.18
CA ALA A 144 -3.46 -7.66 5.22
C ALA A 144 -3.53 -9.19 5.42
N ILE A 145 -3.17 -9.99 4.40
CA ILE A 145 -3.15 -11.46 4.50
C ILE A 145 -1.81 -12.04 5.01
N TYR A 146 -0.84 -11.18 5.30
CA TYR A 146 0.44 -11.61 5.88
C TYR A 146 0.37 -11.67 7.39
N GLY A 147 1.27 -12.51 7.97
CA GLY A 147 1.38 -12.69 9.40
C GLY A 147 1.52 -11.38 10.17
N LEU A 148 0.73 -11.26 11.22
CA LEU A 148 0.73 -10.20 12.21
C LEU A 148 0.88 -10.84 13.59
N GLY A 149 1.12 -10.08 14.65
CA GLY A 149 1.12 -10.64 16.02
C GLY A 149 -0.24 -11.22 16.39
N ASP A 150 -0.23 -12.18 17.33
CA ASP A 150 -1.45 -12.82 17.83
C ASP A 150 -2.36 -11.81 18.56
N PRO A 151 -3.64 -11.64 18.16
CA PRO A 151 -4.54 -10.66 18.76
C PRO A 151 -4.71 -10.83 20.28
N GLU A 152 -4.81 -12.06 20.76
CA GLU A 152 -4.99 -12.34 22.19
C GLU A 152 -3.74 -11.92 22.99
N SER A 153 -2.56 -12.25 22.50
CA SER A 153 -1.29 -11.83 23.10
C SER A 153 -1.15 -10.30 23.07
N TYR A 154 -1.51 -9.67 21.96
CA TYR A 154 -1.48 -8.22 21.81
C TYR A 154 -2.41 -7.52 22.81
N MET A 155 -3.63 -8.02 22.99
CA MET A 155 -4.57 -7.49 23.97
C MET A 155 -4.08 -7.64 25.42
N LYS A 156 -3.43 -8.74 25.77
CA LYS A 156 -2.82 -8.95 27.10
C LYS A 156 -1.66 -8.00 27.40
N MET A 157 -1.07 -7.42 26.35
CA MET A 157 0.04 -6.49 26.47
C MET A 157 -0.37 -5.02 26.55
N LEU A 158 -1.67 -4.69 26.63
CA LEU A 158 -2.12 -3.32 26.82
C LEU A 158 -1.78 -2.81 28.22
N LEU A 159 -1.38 -1.53 28.34
CA LEU A 159 -1.22 -0.83 29.60
C LEU A 159 -2.38 0.12 29.81
N HIS A 160 -3.29 -0.27 30.69
CA HIS A 160 -4.42 0.56 31.10
C HIS A 160 -4.01 1.45 32.29
N LEU A 161 -4.23 2.75 32.15
CA LEU A 161 -3.94 3.74 33.18
C LEU A 161 -5.24 4.52 33.48
N ARG A 162 -5.59 4.63 34.74
CA ARG A 162 -6.77 5.36 35.20
C ARG A 162 -6.41 6.24 36.39
N GLN A 163 -6.92 7.45 36.42
CA GLN A 163 -6.80 8.35 37.57
C GLN A 163 -7.36 7.70 38.83
N GLY A 164 -6.60 7.72 39.92
CA GLY A 164 -6.91 7.10 41.21
C GLY A 164 -6.44 5.64 41.32
N ASP A 165 -5.89 5.02 40.26
CA ASP A 165 -5.30 3.69 40.38
C ASP A 165 -3.95 3.76 41.12
N VAL A 166 -3.72 2.76 42.00
CA VAL A 166 -2.44 2.62 42.72
C VAL A 166 -1.53 1.71 41.95
N MET A 167 -0.49 2.29 41.40
CA MET A 167 0.52 1.57 40.60
C MET A 167 1.92 2.20 40.79
N ASP A 168 2.88 1.42 41.28
CA ASP A 168 4.26 1.89 41.45
C ASP A 168 4.87 2.38 40.13
N GLN A 169 5.61 3.47 40.17
CA GLN A 169 6.29 4.04 39.01
C GLN A 169 7.14 2.95 38.29
N ARG A 170 7.85 2.13 39.05
CA ARG A 170 8.71 1.07 38.49
C ARG A 170 7.90 0.02 37.74
N ASP A 171 6.69 -0.27 38.17
CA ASP A 171 5.80 -1.21 37.50
C ASP A 171 5.29 -0.65 36.18
N ILE A 172 4.97 0.63 36.12
CA ILE A 172 4.61 1.31 34.87
C ILE A 172 5.80 1.28 33.91
N LEU A 173 7.01 1.62 34.36
CA LEU A 173 8.21 1.62 33.53
C LEU A 173 8.57 0.23 33.02
N ARG A 174 8.47 -0.79 33.88
CA ARG A 174 8.67 -2.20 33.49
C ARG A 174 7.67 -2.59 32.40
N ARG A 175 6.40 -2.25 32.62
CA ARG A 175 5.35 -2.54 31.63
C ARG A 175 5.59 -1.86 30.28
N LEU A 176 6.03 -0.60 30.28
CA LEU A 176 6.41 0.12 29.06
C LEU A 176 7.58 -0.56 28.33
N ALA A 177 8.58 -1.06 29.07
CA ALA A 177 9.68 -1.82 28.48
C ALA A 177 9.20 -3.15 27.86
N GLU A 178 8.29 -3.88 28.52
CA GLU A 178 7.64 -5.08 27.97
C GLU A 178 6.84 -4.77 26.67
N LEU A 179 6.24 -3.59 26.58
CA LEU A 179 5.56 -3.07 25.39
C LEU A 179 6.54 -2.62 24.29
N GLN A 180 7.84 -2.82 24.48
CA GLN A 180 8.92 -2.44 23.56
C GLN A 180 9.14 -0.92 23.44
N TYR A 181 8.65 -0.10 24.40
CA TYR A 181 8.99 1.33 24.47
C TYR A 181 10.41 1.52 24.98
N LYS A 182 11.10 2.50 24.41
CA LYS A 182 12.45 2.86 24.83
C LYS A 182 12.43 4.07 25.75
N ARG A 183 13.20 4.02 26.86
CA ARG A 183 13.43 5.21 27.65
C ARG A 183 14.36 6.15 26.89
N ASN A 184 13.93 7.37 26.66
CA ASN A 184 14.74 8.39 26.03
C ASN A 184 14.38 9.76 26.62
N ASP A 185 15.23 10.23 27.54
CA ASP A 185 15.01 11.49 28.23
C ASP A 185 15.46 12.72 27.39
N LEU A 186 16.24 12.50 26.32
CA LEU A 186 16.79 13.56 25.44
C LEU A 186 15.97 13.75 24.17
N ALA A 187 15.72 12.68 23.42
CA ALA A 187 14.93 12.70 22.20
C ALA A 187 13.59 11.99 22.45
N PHE A 188 12.53 12.77 22.59
CA PHE A 188 11.20 12.26 22.87
C PHE A 188 10.48 11.95 21.55
N GLU A 189 10.62 10.71 21.12
CA GLU A 189 10.12 10.19 19.84
C GLU A 189 8.96 9.21 20.05
N ARG A 190 8.21 8.88 18.99
CA ARG A 190 7.16 7.86 19.04
C ARG A 190 7.70 6.50 19.52
N GLY A 191 6.94 5.83 20.38
CA GLY A 191 7.37 4.58 21.00
C GLY A 191 8.49 4.76 22.00
N SER A 192 8.63 5.95 22.59
CA SER A 192 9.52 6.22 23.70
C SER A 192 8.77 6.80 24.90
N PHE A 193 9.42 6.75 26.06
CA PHE A 193 8.96 7.41 27.28
C PHE A 193 10.13 8.11 27.95
N ARG A 194 9.84 9.14 28.74
CA ARG A 194 10.80 9.84 29.59
C ARG A 194 10.23 10.02 30.99
N VAL A 195 11.13 10.16 31.96
CA VAL A 195 10.77 10.25 33.38
C VAL A 195 11.42 11.48 34.01
N ARG A 196 10.64 12.30 34.69
CA ARG A 196 11.10 13.49 35.41
C ARG A 196 10.44 13.54 36.78
N GLY A 197 11.14 13.06 37.82
CA GLY A 197 10.56 12.88 39.15
C GLY A 197 9.37 11.92 39.10
N ASP A 198 8.21 12.37 39.57
CA ASP A 198 6.98 11.58 39.60
C ASP A 198 6.13 11.72 38.34
N VAL A 199 6.70 12.30 37.28
CA VAL A 199 6.04 12.48 35.99
C VAL A 199 6.61 11.55 34.96
N ILE A 200 5.73 10.79 34.30
CA ILE A 200 6.05 9.92 33.16
C ILE A 200 5.38 10.50 31.92
N ASP A 201 6.17 10.88 30.93
CA ASP A 201 5.68 11.25 29.60
C ASP A 201 5.86 10.06 28.66
N ILE A 202 4.79 9.65 27.96
CA ILE A 202 4.75 8.53 27.03
C ILE A 202 4.33 9.06 25.67
N PHE A 203 5.10 8.76 24.62
CA PHE A 203 4.66 9.07 23.26
C PHE A 203 4.20 7.78 22.57
N PRO A 204 2.87 7.54 22.47
CA PRO A 204 2.33 6.30 21.93
C PRO A 204 2.80 6.07 20.49
N ALA A 205 3.09 4.82 20.17
CA ALA A 205 3.59 4.43 18.85
C ALA A 205 2.53 4.60 17.73
N ASP A 206 1.25 4.51 18.10
CA ASP A 206 0.09 4.69 17.23
C ASP A 206 -0.33 6.15 17.05
N SER A 207 0.24 7.08 17.83
CA SER A 207 -0.15 8.48 17.82
C SER A 207 0.73 9.32 16.88
N GLU A 208 0.11 10.23 16.13
CA GLU A 208 0.83 11.14 15.25
C GLU A 208 1.36 12.39 15.99
N LYS A 209 0.55 12.98 16.87
CA LYS A 209 0.80 14.30 17.45
C LYS A 209 0.53 14.42 18.95
N GLN A 210 0.07 13.37 19.58
CA GLN A 210 -0.42 13.45 20.94
C GLN A 210 0.35 12.50 21.85
N ALA A 211 0.95 13.04 22.91
CA ALA A 211 1.61 12.29 23.95
C ALA A 211 0.78 12.25 25.23
N VAL A 212 1.07 11.30 26.09
CA VAL A 212 0.38 11.07 27.37
C VAL A 212 1.32 11.45 28.50
N ARG A 213 0.88 12.29 29.43
CA ARG A 213 1.56 12.59 30.68
C ARG A 213 0.82 11.96 31.84
N VAL A 214 1.54 11.20 32.63
CA VAL A 214 1.05 10.57 33.87
C VAL A 214 1.78 11.21 35.04
N GLU A 215 1.02 11.84 35.93
CA GLU A 215 1.54 12.48 37.14
C GLU A 215 1.18 11.58 38.31
N LEU A 216 2.18 11.16 39.09
CA LEU A 216 2.02 10.29 40.26
C LEU A 216 2.16 11.12 41.54
N PHE A 217 1.38 10.75 42.54
CA PHE A 217 1.59 11.16 43.93
C PHE A 217 1.89 9.89 44.74
N ASP A 218 3.16 9.69 45.08
CA ASP A 218 3.66 8.43 45.63
C ASP A 218 3.41 7.28 44.63
N SER A 219 2.49 6.38 44.87
CA SER A 219 2.11 5.29 44.00
C SER A 219 0.71 5.46 43.35
N GLU A 220 0.00 6.55 43.62
CA GLU A 220 -1.31 6.84 43.06
C GLU A 220 -1.19 7.69 41.77
N ILE A 221 -1.92 7.32 40.73
CA ILE A 221 -2.04 8.13 39.53
C ILE A 221 -2.95 9.33 39.81
N GLU A 222 -2.34 10.48 40.12
CA GLU A 222 -3.04 11.70 40.46
C GLU A 222 -3.73 12.31 39.23
N LYS A 223 -3.02 12.35 38.09
CA LYS A 223 -3.55 12.99 36.89
C LYS A 223 -3.00 12.36 35.60
N ILE A 224 -3.86 12.31 34.58
CA ILE A 224 -3.47 11.92 33.22
C ILE A 224 -3.83 13.06 32.27
N SER A 225 -2.88 13.51 31.47
CA SER A 225 -3.05 14.59 30.50
C SER A 225 -2.58 14.18 29.12
N LEU A 226 -3.28 14.64 28.10
CA LEU A 226 -2.84 14.55 26.71
C LEU A 226 -2.20 15.89 26.33
N PHE A 227 -1.02 15.85 25.71
CA PHE A 227 -0.25 17.05 25.38
C PHE A 227 0.47 16.91 24.03
N ASP A 228 0.76 18.03 23.43
CA ASP A 228 1.58 18.10 22.20
C ASP A 228 3.06 17.85 22.57
N PRO A 229 3.71 16.81 22.02
CA PRO A 229 5.10 16.46 22.36
C PRO A 229 6.13 17.51 21.92
N LEU A 230 5.79 18.35 20.92
CA LEU A 230 6.67 19.40 20.41
C LEU A 230 6.63 20.66 21.28
N THR A 231 5.43 21.13 21.61
CA THR A 231 5.25 22.37 22.40
C THR A 231 5.21 22.10 23.89
N GLY A 232 4.87 20.89 24.33
CA GLY A 232 4.62 20.53 25.72
C GLY A 232 3.27 21.02 26.25
N GLU A 233 2.43 21.62 25.39
CA GLU A 233 1.15 22.22 25.77
C GLU A 233 0.11 21.15 26.05
N VAL A 234 -0.56 21.23 27.19
CA VAL A 234 -1.60 20.28 27.59
C VAL A 234 -2.90 20.60 26.85
N GLU A 235 -3.35 19.67 26.03
CA GLU A 235 -4.61 19.83 25.28
C GLU A 235 -5.83 19.54 26.14
N LYS A 236 -5.79 18.43 26.92
CA LYS A 236 -6.88 18.05 27.83
C LYS A 236 -6.41 17.07 28.91
N SER A 237 -7.12 17.04 30.04
CA SER A 237 -7.01 15.97 31.03
C SER A 237 -8.02 14.88 30.73
N VAL A 238 -7.64 13.62 30.99
CA VAL A 238 -8.46 12.43 30.79
C VAL A 238 -8.48 11.58 32.05
N ILE A 239 -9.59 10.90 32.30
CA ILE A 239 -9.74 10.03 33.48
C ILE A 239 -9.02 8.70 33.28
N ARG A 240 -8.89 8.26 32.03
CA ARG A 240 -8.23 7.00 31.65
C ARG A 240 -7.58 7.09 30.28
N THR A 241 -6.55 6.31 30.09
CA THR A 241 -5.89 6.09 28.78
C THR A 241 -5.40 4.66 28.67
N THR A 242 -5.21 4.19 27.46
CA THR A 242 -4.61 2.87 27.17
C THR A 242 -3.40 3.08 26.28
N VAL A 243 -2.25 2.56 26.70
CA VAL A 243 -1.01 2.56 25.90
C VAL A 243 -0.93 1.22 25.18
N PHE A 244 -0.86 1.27 23.87
CA PHE A 244 -0.72 0.11 22.99
C PHE A 244 0.75 -0.23 22.77
N PRO A 245 1.08 -1.49 22.47
CA PRO A 245 2.46 -1.91 22.19
C PRO A 245 3.09 -1.14 21.01
N LYS A 246 4.41 -1.02 21.02
CA LYS A 246 5.17 -0.37 19.94
C LYS A 246 5.20 -1.18 18.65
N THR A 247 4.98 -2.47 18.72
CA THR A 247 4.99 -3.40 17.58
C THR A 247 3.87 -4.43 17.73
N HIS A 248 3.42 -5.00 16.62
CA HIS A 248 2.45 -6.10 16.64
C HIS A 248 3.03 -7.42 17.20
N TYR A 249 4.34 -7.60 17.16
CA TYR A 249 5.03 -8.80 17.64
C TYR A 249 5.45 -8.65 19.11
N VAL A 250 4.52 -8.32 19.98
CA VAL A 250 4.70 -8.37 21.43
C VAL A 250 4.01 -9.60 22.00
N THR A 251 4.72 -10.29 22.87
CA THR A 251 4.25 -11.55 23.45
C THR A 251 4.53 -11.55 24.96
N PRO A 252 3.59 -11.98 25.80
CA PRO A 252 3.82 -12.12 27.22
C PRO A 252 5.05 -12.99 27.52
N ARG A 253 5.82 -12.63 28.56
CA ARG A 253 7.07 -13.31 28.92
C ARG A 253 6.92 -14.82 29.07
N GLU A 254 5.82 -15.26 29.66
CA GLU A 254 5.51 -16.69 29.84
C GLU A 254 5.43 -17.41 28.49
N LYS A 255 4.72 -16.86 27.51
CA LYS A 255 4.64 -17.43 26.16
C LYS A 255 5.99 -17.44 25.44
N ILE A 256 6.85 -16.45 25.70
CA ILE A 256 8.21 -16.43 25.13
C ILE A 256 9.02 -17.60 25.70
N LEU A 257 8.94 -17.87 26.99
CA LEU A 257 9.63 -18.98 27.62
C LEU A 257 9.18 -20.33 27.07
N ASP A 258 7.87 -20.54 26.92
CA ASP A 258 7.30 -21.75 26.31
C ASP A 258 7.74 -21.92 24.84
N ALA A 259 7.72 -20.81 24.09
CA ALA A 259 8.18 -20.79 22.70
C ALA A 259 9.66 -21.15 22.59
N VAL A 260 10.51 -20.63 23.47
CA VAL A 260 11.95 -20.93 23.50
C VAL A 260 12.21 -22.42 23.73
N GLU A 261 11.47 -23.06 24.63
CA GLU A 261 11.61 -24.52 24.84
C GLU A 261 11.22 -25.32 23.59
N SER A 262 10.10 -24.96 22.95
CA SER A 262 9.67 -25.59 21.69
C SER A 262 10.68 -25.36 20.54
N ILE A 263 11.26 -24.17 20.47
CA ILE A 263 12.32 -23.85 19.48
C ILE A 263 13.57 -24.69 19.71
N LYS A 264 13.98 -24.91 20.99
CA LYS A 264 15.12 -25.78 21.32
C LYS A 264 14.89 -27.23 20.91
N GLU A 265 13.66 -27.73 21.12
CA GLU A 265 13.30 -29.09 20.70
C GLU A 265 13.36 -29.22 19.16
N GLU A 266 12.74 -28.30 18.43
CA GLU A 266 12.82 -28.31 16.97
C GLU A 266 14.26 -28.19 16.46
N LEU A 267 15.07 -27.32 17.07
CA LEU A 267 16.48 -27.19 16.73
C LEU A 267 17.23 -28.50 16.91
N LYS A 268 16.99 -29.22 18.01
CA LYS A 268 17.62 -30.52 18.28
C LYS A 268 17.26 -31.52 17.20
N GLU A 269 15.97 -31.69 16.89
CA GLU A 269 15.49 -32.60 15.84
C GLU A 269 16.08 -32.24 14.46
N ARG A 270 16.11 -30.94 14.14
CA ARG A 270 16.67 -30.46 12.86
C ARG A 270 18.17 -30.72 12.75
N LYS A 271 18.92 -30.54 13.81
CA LYS A 271 20.36 -30.85 13.87
C LYS A 271 20.63 -32.35 13.65
N GLU A 272 19.88 -33.22 14.30
CA GLU A 272 19.97 -34.67 14.11
C GLU A 272 19.67 -35.07 12.66
N HIS A 273 18.63 -34.51 12.07
CA HIS A 273 18.28 -34.73 10.67
C HIS A 273 19.38 -34.25 9.70
N LEU A 274 19.94 -33.06 9.89
CA LEU A 274 21.00 -32.52 9.02
C LEU A 274 22.31 -33.34 9.17
N LYS A 275 22.66 -33.75 10.38
CA LYS A 275 23.81 -34.66 10.62
C LYS A 275 23.63 -36.00 9.92
N SER A 276 22.47 -36.62 10.03
CA SER A 276 22.17 -37.90 9.37
C SER A 276 22.21 -37.76 7.82
N ALA A 277 21.89 -36.60 7.28
CA ALA A 277 21.99 -36.28 5.87
C ALA A 277 23.39 -35.81 5.44
N ASN A 278 24.40 -35.84 6.34
CA ASN A 278 25.77 -35.36 6.13
C ASN A 278 25.84 -33.87 5.68
N LYS A 279 24.87 -33.03 6.11
CA LYS A 279 24.79 -31.59 5.88
C LYS A 279 25.36 -30.83 7.09
N LEU A 280 26.69 -30.91 7.30
CA LEU A 280 27.35 -30.40 8.51
C LEU A 280 27.42 -28.86 8.52
N LEU A 281 27.55 -28.23 7.36
CA LEU A 281 27.57 -26.76 7.23
C LEU A 281 26.20 -26.15 7.57
N GLU A 282 25.14 -26.76 7.06
CA GLU A 282 23.75 -26.35 7.31
C GLU A 282 23.39 -26.54 8.79
N GLU A 283 23.88 -27.62 9.41
CA GLU A 283 23.71 -27.87 10.85
C GLU A 283 24.37 -26.77 11.68
N GLN A 284 25.60 -26.41 11.34
CA GLN A 284 26.31 -25.35 12.04
C GLN A 284 25.61 -23.99 11.88
N ARG A 285 25.19 -23.64 10.67
CA ARG A 285 24.46 -22.38 10.38
C ARG A 285 23.21 -22.28 11.24
N ILE A 286 22.33 -23.27 11.19
CA ILE A 286 21.05 -23.21 11.91
C ILE A 286 21.28 -23.22 13.43
N SER A 287 22.29 -23.95 13.93
CA SER A 287 22.61 -23.98 15.34
C SER A 287 23.03 -22.60 15.85
N GLN A 288 23.99 -21.96 15.20
CA GLN A 288 24.49 -20.64 15.60
C GLN A 288 23.40 -19.57 15.53
N ARG A 289 22.65 -19.53 14.43
CA ARG A 289 21.59 -18.54 14.25
C ARG A 289 20.49 -18.70 15.30
N THR A 290 19.97 -19.90 15.48
CA THR A 290 18.86 -20.14 16.40
C THR A 290 19.27 -19.90 17.86
N GLN A 291 20.48 -20.26 18.25
CA GLN A 291 20.99 -19.99 19.60
C GLN A 291 21.08 -18.50 19.87
N PHE A 292 21.62 -17.74 18.94
CA PHE A 292 21.66 -16.27 19.04
C PHE A 292 20.24 -15.66 19.14
N ASP A 293 19.30 -16.10 18.31
CA ASP A 293 17.91 -15.62 18.35
C ASP A 293 17.25 -15.97 19.70
N ILE A 294 17.52 -17.15 20.28
CA ILE A 294 17.03 -17.56 21.62
C ILE A 294 17.59 -16.64 22.71
N GLU A 295 18.89 -16.36 22.69
CA GLU A 295 19.51 -15.45 23.67
C GLU A 295 18.87 -14.07 23.63
N MET A 296 18.66 -13.52 22.43
CA MET A 296 18.00 -12.23 22.26
C MET A 296 16.55 -12.24 22.76
N MET A 297 15.80 -13.32 22.50
CA MET A 297 14.43 -13.45 23.01
C MET A 297 14.38 -13.54 24.54
N LEU A 298 15.32 -14.22 25.16
CA LEU A 298 15.39 -14.35 26.62
C LEU A 298 15.77 -13.04 27.30
N GLU A 299 16.72 -12.28 26.74
CA GLU A 299 17.22 -11.03 27.32
C GLU A 299 16.31 -9.84 27.03
N LEU A 300 15.89 -9.67 25.77
CA LEU A 300 15.17 -8.49 25.30
C LEU A 300 13.68 -8.73 25.04
N GLY A 301 13.23 -9.98 25.06
CA GLY A 301 11.86 -10.34 24.66
C GLY A 301 11.62 -10.24 23.13
N TYR A 302 12.68 -10.05 22.33
CA TYR A 302 12.62 -9.83 20.90
C TYR A 302 13.92 -10.27 20.21
N CYS A 303 13.86 -10.70 18.95
CA CYS A 303 15.03 -10.92 18.09
C CYS A 303 14.74 -10.44 16.65
N SER A 304 15.82 -10.19 15.88
CA SER A 304 15.68 -9.84 14.46
C SER A 304 15.13 -11.05 13.68
N GLY A 305 13.98 -10.85 13.02
CA GLY A 305 13.27 -11.92 12.32
C GLY A 305 12.41 -12.79 13.24
N ILE A 306 11.94 -12.23 14.36
CA ILE A 306 11.06 -12.90 15.32
C ILE A 306 9.82 -13.51 14.67
N GLU A 307 9.37 -12.95 13.56
CA GLU A 307 8.27 -13.45 12.75
C GLU A 307 8.47 -14.89 12.25
N ASN A 308 9.73 -15.34 12.11
CA ASN A 308 10.04 -16.73 11.72
C ASN A 308 9.68 -17.76 12.81
N TYR A 309 9.46 -17.30 14.02
CA TYR A 309 9.02 -18.11 15.16
C TYR A 309 7.53 -17.92 15.49
N SER A 310 6.78 -17.30 14.59
CA SER A 310 5.35 -16.93 14.78
C SER A 310 4.47 -18.12 15.17
N ARG A 311 4.74 -19.34 14.68
CA ARG A 311 4.04 -20.57 15.08
C ARG A 311 4.04 -20.75 16.60
N TYR A 312 5.21 -20.68 17.22
CA TYR A 312 5.36 -20.89 18.65
C TYR A 312 4.85 -19.71 19.48
N LEU A 313 5.10 -18.49 19.01
CA LEU A 313 4.65 -17.27 19.69
C LEU A 313 3.12 -17.10 19.68
N SER A 314 2.45 -17.62 18.65
CA SER A 314 0.98 -17.62 18.57
C SER A 314 0.32 -18.88 19.13
N GLY A 315 1.12 -19.93 19.46
CA GLY A 315 0.63 -21.21 19.96
C GLY A 315 -0.15 -22.03 18.93
N ARG A 316 0.08 -21.78 17.63
CA ARG A 316 -0.61 -22.48 16.53
C ARG A 316 0.10 -23.80 16.19
N ALA A 317 -0.69 -24.76 15.72
CA ALA A 317 -0.16 -26.06 15.29
C ALA A 317 0.61 -25.95 13.96
N PRO A 318 1.50 -26.93 13.66
CA PRO A 318 2.20 -26.95 12.39
C PRO A 318 1.26 -26.92 11.18
N GLY A 319 1.51 -25.99 10.24
CA GLY A 319 0.71 -25.82 9.02
C GLY A 319 -0.53 -24.98 9.16
N GLU A 320 -0.92 -24.57 10.37
CA GLU A 320 -1.99 -23.59 10.58
C GLU A 320 -1.60 -22.20 10.03
N PRO A 321 -2.60 -21.42 9.58
CA PRO A 321 -2.34 -20.05 9.11
C PRO A 321 -1.84 -19.15 10.24
N PRO A 322 -0.89 -18.23 9.98
CA PRO A 322 -0.49 -17.25 10.98
C PRO A 322 -1.63 -16.28 11.26
N PRO A 323 -1.66 -15.64 12.43
CA PRO A 323 -2.59 -14.54 12.70
C PRO A 323 -2.35 -13.39 11.72
N THR A 324 -3.41 -12.82 11.18
CA THR A 324 -3.39 -11.74 10.18
C THR A 324 -4.27 -10.58 10.63
N LEU A 325 -4.38 -9.51 9.82
CA LEU A 325 -5.33 -8.42 10.10
C LEU A 325 -6.78 -8.93 10.21
N LEU A 326 -7.13 -9.98 9.47
CA LEU A 326 -8.48 -10.56 9.48
C LEU A 326 -8.82 -11.22 10.82
N ASP A 327 -7.82 -11.67 11.60
CA ASP A 327 -8.02 -12.20 12.96
C ASP A 327 -8.34 -11.08 13.97
N TYR A 328 -7.97 -9.82 13.68
CA TYR A 328 -8.35 -8.64 14.47
C TYR A 328 -9.71 -8.07 14.04
N PHE A 329 -10.17 -8.45 12.84
CA PHE A 329 -11.37 -7.89 12.24
C PHE A 329 -12.62 -8.63 12.76
N PRO A 330 -13.69 -7.93 13.16
CA PRO A 330 -14.88 -8.59 13.72
C PRO A 330 -15.63 -9.40 12.67
N ALA A 331 -16.17 -10.55 13.08
CA ALA A 331 -16.89 -11.48 12.19
C ALA A 331 -18.14 -10.86 11.54
N GLU A 332 -18.80 -9.92 12.23
CA GLU A 332 -19.92 -9.13 11.70
C GLU A 332 -19.48 -8.02 10.74
N GLY A 333 -18.20 -7.85 10.49
CA GLY A 333 -17.66 -6.84 9.60
C GLY A 333 -18.09 -7.02 8.14
N LEU A 334 -17.69 -6.09 7.30
CA LEU A 334 -17.94 -6.07 5.85
C LEU A 334 -16.62 -5.99 5.11
N LEU A 335 -16.45 -6.81 4.08
CA LEU A 335 -15.27 -6.79 3.23
C LEU A 335 -15.62 -6.29 1.82
N PHE A 336 -14.94 -5.25 1.37
CA PHE A 336 -14.90 -4.87 -0.05
C PHE A 336 -13.56 -5.29 -0.65
N ILE A 337 -13.61 -5.90 -1.83
CA ILE A 337 -12.41 -6.19 -2.61
C ILE A 337 -12.46 -5.34 -3.86
N ASP A 338 -11.71 -4.23 -3.86
CA ASP A 338 -11.69 -3.32 -5.01
C ASP A 338 -10.75 -3.84 -6.10
N GLU A 339 -11.09 -3.53 -7.35
CA GLU A 339 -10.50 -4.11 -8.56
C GLU A 339 -10.29 -5.63 -8.40
N SER A 340 -11.37 -6.31 -7.99
CA SER A 340 -11.36 -7.70 -7.53
C SER A 340 -10.76 -8.69 -8.52
N HIS A 341 -10.95 -8.47 -9.82
CA HIS A 341 -10.36 -9.28 -10.89
C HIS A 341 -8.83 -9.37 -10.86
N VAL A 342 -8.16 -8.38 -10.23
CA VAL A 342 -6.71 -8.40 -9.97
C VAL A 342 -6.43 -8.82 -8.54
N THR A 343 -7.10 -8.20 -7.57
CA THR A 343 -6.86 -8.41 -6.14
C THR A 343 -7.03 -9.86 -5.73
N VAL A 344 -8.09 -10.53 -6.20
CA VAL A 344 -8.33 -11.96 -5.94
C VAL A 344 -7.22 -12.84 -6.50
N SER A 345 -6.82 -12.58 -7.75
CA SER A 345 -5.72 -13.33 -8.39
C SER A 345 -4.39 -13.13 -7.67
N GLN A 346 -4.14 -11.92 -7.16
CA GLN A 346 -2.93 -11.61 -6.40
C GLN A 346 -2.91 -12.34 -5.05
N ILE A 347 -4.02 -12.33 -4.29
CA ILE A 347 -4.15 -13.08 -3.04
C ILE A 347 -3.83 -14.57 -3.28
N GLY A 348 -4.37 -15.16 -4.34
CA GLY A 348 -4.12 -16.56 -4.69
C GLY A 348 -2.68 -16.90 -5.05
N ALA A 349 -1.92 -15.92 -5.59
CA ALA A 349 -0.54 -16.13 -6.02
C ALA A 349 0.50 -15.98 -4.89
N MET A 350 0.21 -15.20 -3.83
CA MET A 350 1.17 -14.81 -2.80
C MET A 350 1.81 -15.98 -2.07
N TYR A 351 1.01 -16.98 -1.68
CA TYR A 351 1.49 -18.13 -0.92
C TYR A 351 2.59 -18.92 -1.64
N LYS A 352 2.41 -19.21 -2.93
CA LYS A 352 3.33 -20.08 -3.68
C LYS A 352 4.73 -19.48 -3.80
N GLY A 353 4.83 -18.18 -4.04
CA GLY A 353 6.11 -17.47 -4.15
C GLY A 353 6.88 -17.44 -2.82
N ASP A 354 6.20 -17.11 -1.72
CA ASP A 354 6.79 -17.11 -0.38
C ASP A 354 7.26 -18.50 0.04
N ARG A 355 6.44 -19.52 -0.20
CA ARG A 355 6.72 -20.91 0.15
C ARG A 355 8.00 -21.44 -0.53
N SER A 356 8.12 -21.28 -1.83
CA SER A 356 9.29 -21.75 -2.60
C SER A 356 10.61 -21.15 -2.08
N ARG A 357 10.61 -19.85 -1.82
CA ARG A 357 11.77 -19.15 -1.25
C ARG A 357 12.17 -19.67 0.13
N LYS A 358 11.19 -19.84 1.02
CA LYS A 358 11.44 -20.32 2.38
C LYS A 358 11.84 -21.78 2.46
N GLU A 359 11.32 -22.64 1.59
CA GLU A 359 11.76 -24.04 1.50
C GLU A 359 13.27 -24.13 1.24
N THR A 360 13.79 -23.30 0.34
CA THR A 360 15.24 -23.23 0.08
C THR A 360 16.01 -22.78 1.33
N LEU A 361 15.54 -21.75 2.06
CA LEU A 361 16.18 -21.29 3.30
C LEU A 361 16.20 -22.37 4.39
N VAL A 362 15.13 -23.14 4.51
CA VAL A 362 15.04 -24.26 5.48
C VAL A 362 15.94 -25.41 5.05
N GLU A 363 15.95 -25.78 3.78
CA GLU A 363 16.76 -26.89 3.29
C GLU A 363 18.25 -26.66 3.52
N TYR A 364 18.72 -25.44 3.29
CA TYR A 364 20.14 -25.06 3.44
C TYR A 364 20.53 -24.50 4.81
N GLY A 365 19.70 -24.71 5.83
CA GLY A 365 20.03 -24.43 7.24
C GLY A 365 20.05 -22.95 7.63
N PHE A 366 19.39 -22.07 6.89
CA PHE A 366 19.24 -20.65 7.25
C PHE A 366 18.05 -20.39 8.18
N ARG A 367 17.00 -21.24 8.12
CA ARG A 367 15.80 -21.14 8.95
C ARG A 367 15.35 -22.52 9.43
N LEU A 368 14.67 -22.55 10.59
CA LEU A 368 14.00 -23.74 11.09
C LEU A 368 12.76 -24.09 10.24
N PRO A 369 12.31 -25.34 10.20
CA PRO A 369 11.08 -25.73 9.50
C PRO A 369 9.84 -24.95 9.91
N SER A 370 9.73 -24.52 11.17
CA SER A 370 8.63 -23.67 11.67
C SER A 370 8.50 -22.32 10.94
N ALA A 371 9.60 -21.80 10.38
CA ALA A 371 9.58 -20.57 9.60
C ALA A 371 8.69 -20.67 8.34
N LEU A 372 8.37 -21.89 7.88
CA LEU A 372 7.44 -22.12 6.78
C LEU A 372 5.99 -21.73 7.11
N ASP A 373 5.65 -21.60 8.39
CA ASP A 373 4.32 -21.19 8.83
C ASP A 373 4.18 -19.68 9.02
N ASN A 374 5.29 -18.93 9.02
CA ASN A 374 5.27 -17.47 8.79
C ASN A 374 5.08 -17.20 7.30
N ARG A 375 3.86 -17.14 6.85
CA ARG A 375 3.48 -17.11 5.44
C ARG A 375 2.21 -16.28 5.23
N PRO A 376 1.93 -15.79 4.01
CA PRO A 376 0.61 -15.28 3.73
C PRO A 376 -0.44 -16.40 3.81
N LEU A 377 -1.68 -16.02 4.01
CA LEU A 377 -2.81 -16.96 3.94
C LEU A 377 -2.83 -17.67 2.59
N LYS A 378 -3.18 -18.96 2.61
CA LYS A 378 -3.63 -19.64 1.40
C LYS A 378 -4.98 -19.06 0.97
N PHE A 379 -5.32 -19.20 -0.29
CA PHE A 379 -6.55 -18.62 -0.82
C PHE A 379 -7.79 -19.18 -0.11
N GLU A 380 -7.83 -20.50 0.12
CA GLU A 380 -8.93 -21.17 0.81
C GLU A 380 -9.06 -20.72 2.28
N GLU A 381 -7.92 -20.43 2.94
CA GLU A 381 -7.90 -19.90 4.31
C GLU A 381 -8.49 -18.48 4.33
N PHE A 382 -8.07 -17.65 3.37
CA PHE A 382 -8.63 -16.30 3.20
C PHE A 382 -10.14 -16.33 2.97
N GLU A 383 -10.63 -17.23 2.08
CA GLU A 383 -12.07 -17.38 1.85
C GLU A 383 -12.82 -17.76 3.13
N HIS A 384 -12.23 -18.66 3.92
CA HIS A 384 -12.90 -19.19 5.13
C HIS A 384 -13.06 -18.15 6.23
N ILE A 385 -12.06 -17.25 6.42
CA ILE A 385 -12.11 -16.24 7.48
C ILE A 385 -12.70 -14.91 7.03
N SER A 386 -12.92 -14.73 5.72
CA SER A 386 -13.50 -13.50 5.18
C SER A 386 -14.95 -13.32 5.62
N PRO A 387 -15.36 -12.14 6.09
CA PRO A 387 -16.75 -11.84 6.39
C PRO A 387 -17.57 -11.72 5.09
N GLN A 388 -18.84 -11.28 5.19
CA GLN A 388 -19.63 -10.97 4.00
C GLN A 388 -18.87 -10.02 3.06
N THR A 389 -18.77 -10.42 1.78
CA THR A 389 -17.85 -9.80 0.83
C THR A 389 -18.56 -9.21 -0.38
N ILE A 390 -18.21 -7.98 -0.75
CA ILE A 390 -18.61 -7.37 -2.02
C ILE A 390 -17.35 -7.23 -2.90
N TYR A 391 -17.38 -7.91 -4.05
CA TYR A 391 -16.39 -7.75 -5.11
C TYR A 391 -16.74 -6.54 -5.95
N VAL A 392 -15.80 -5.61 -6.11
CA VAL A 392 -15.99 -4.37 -6.87
C VAL A 392 -15.05 -4.37 -8.07
N SER A 393 -15.59 -4.30 -9.28
CA SER A 393 -14.78 -4.27 -10.50
C SER A 393 -15.55 -3.65 -11.68
N ALA A 394 -14.84 -3.05 -12.62
CA ALA A 394 -15.38 -2.69 -13.92
C ALA A 394 -15.44 -3.89 -14.89
N THR A 395 -14.67 -4.93 -14.61
CA THR A 395 -14.51 -6.16 -15.41
C THR A 395 -14.38 -7.39 -14.51
N PRO A 396 -15.46 -7.80 -13.80
CA PRO A 396 -15.43 -8.93 -12.88
C PRO A 396 -14.87 -10.20 -13.53
N GLY A 397 -14.16 -11.00 -12.75
CA GLY A 397 -13.60 -12.28 -13.18
C GLY A 397 -14.59 -13.43 -13.07
N ASP A 398 -14.21 -14.58 -13.61
CA ASP A 398 -15.04 -15.80 -13.53
C ASP A 398 -15.23 -16.28 -12.09
N TYR A 399 -14.25 -15.97 -11.22
CA TYR A 399 -14.32 -16.28 -9.80
C TYR A 399 -15.44 -15.50 -9.13
N GLU A 400 -15.48 -14.18 -9.27
CA GLU A 400 -16.48 -13.31 -8.67
C GLU A 400 -17.89 -13.65 -9.19
N LEU A 401 -18.01 -13.86 -10.52
CA LEU A 401 -19.28 -14.26 -11.14
C LEU A 401 -19.79 -15.61 -10.60
N LYS A 402 -18.89 -16.59 -10.43
CA LYS A 402 -19.24 -17.88 -9.85
C LYS A 402 -19.67 -17.75 -8.39
N LYS A 403 -18.99 -16.92 -7.60
CA LYS A 403 -19.26 -16.73 -6.17
C LYS A 403 -20.56 -15.97 -5.92
N SER A 404 -20.94 -15.05 -6.79
CA SER A 404 -22.24 -14.36 -6.77
C SER A 404 -23.34 -15.08 -7.52
N SER A 405 -23.15 -16.39 -7.86
CA SER A 405 -24.12 -17.22 -8.57
C SER A 405 -24.56 -16.64 -9.92
N GLY A 406 -23.71 -15.83 -10.54
CA GLY A 406 -23.98 -15.13 -11.81
C GLY A 406 -24.81 -13.85 -11.66
N GLU A 407 -25.28 -13.55 -10.45
CA GLU A 407 -25.99 -12.30 -10.19
C GLU A 407 -24.99 -11.16 -9.98
N VAL A 408 -25.15 -10.07 -10.72
CA VAL A 408 -24.26 -8.90 -10.70
C VAL A 408 -25.10 -7.65 -10.51
N VAL A 409 -24.73 -6.85 -9.53
CA VAL A 409 -25.28 -5.51 -9.36
C VAL A 409 -24.56 -4.57 -10.32
N GLU A 410 -25.28 -4.06 -11.33
CA GLU A 410 -24.70 -3.16 -12.34
C GLU A 410 -24.77 -1.70 -11.92
N GLN A 411 -23.65 -1.01 -12.10
CA GLN A 411 -23.52 0.44 -11.98
C GLN A 411 -22.78 0.97 -13.21
N VAL A 412 -23.48 1.06 -14.33
CA VAL A 412 -22.96 1.41 -15.66
C VAL A 412 -23.14 2.90 -15.94
N VAL A 413 -24.23 3.49 -15.47
CA VAL A 413 -24.56 4.88 -15.72
C VAL A 413 -23.73 5.82 -14.83
N ARG A 414 -23.03 6.77 -15.46
CA ARG A 414 -22.28 7.82 -14.77
C ARG A 414 -23.19 9.01 -14.45
N PRO A 415 -23.20 9.49 -13.21
CA PRO A 415 -23.95 10.70 -12.85
C PRO A 415 -23.57 11.96 -13.65
N THR A 416 -22.32 12.00 -14.13
CA THR A 416 -21.79 13.11 -14.94
C THR A 416 -22.31 13.14 -16.39
N GLY A 417 -22.98 12.08 -16.84
CA GLY A 417 -23.44 11.92 -18.23
C GLY A 417 -22.33 11.55 -19.23
N LEU A 418 -21.07 11.39 -18.79
CA LEU A 418 -19.95 11.07 -19.68
C LEU A 418 -20.14 9.69 -20.33
N LEU A 419 -19.93 9.64 -21.64
CA LEU A 419 -20.09 8.44 -22.46
C LEU A 419 -18.80 7.60 -22.45
N ASP A 420 -18.94 6.28 -22.64
CA ASP A 420 -17.80 5.46 -23.00
C ASP A 420 -17.21 5.89 -24.36
N PRO A 421 -15.89 5.72 -24.58
CA PRO A 421 -15.23 6.19 -25.80
C PRO A 421 -15.82 5.55 -27.05
N VAL A 422 -15.79 6.29 -28.15
CA VAL A 422 -16.01 5.73 -29.48
C VAL A 422 -14.80 4.87 -29.85
N ILE A 423 -15.04 3.64 -30.33
CA ILE A 423 -13.97 2.75 -30.74
C ILE A 423 -13.86 2.73 -32.27
N GLU A 424 -12.65 2.94 -32.78
CA GLU A 424 -12.31 2.76 -34.19
C GLU A 424 -11.29 1.64 -34.35
N VAL A 425 -11.47 0.81 -35.36
CA VAL A 425 -10.48 -0.20 -35.76
C VAL A 425 -9.84 0.26 -37.05
N ARG A 426 -8.49 0.36 -37.05
CA ARG A 426 -7.70 0.84 -38.19
C ARG A 426 -6.59 -0.16 -38.55
N PRO A 427 -6.10 -0.16 -39.82
CA PRO A 427 -5.06 -1.09 -40.25
C PRO A 427 -3.74 -0.94 -39.50
N VAL A 428 -3.01 -2.05 -39.29
CA VAL A 428 -1.69 -2.05 -38.62
C VAL A 428 -0.60 -1.41 -39.51
N ALA A 429 -0.70 -1.57 -40.80
CA ALA A 429 0.37 -1.15 -41.74
C ALA A 429 0.76 0.33 -41.63
N THR A 430 -0.15 1.21 -41.22
CA THR A 430 0.06 2.65 -41.08
C THR A 430 -0.07 3.14 -39.63
N GLN A 431 -0.04 2.25 -38.67
CA GLN A 431 -0.40 2.58 -37.27
C GLN A 431 0.47 3.69 -36.66
N VAL A 432 1.77 3.77 -37.02
CA VAL A 432 2.68 4.78 -36.44
C VAL A 432 2.41 6.17 -37.02
N ASP A 433 2.24 6.27 -38.33
CA ASP A 433 1.96 7.55 -38.98
C ASP A 433 0.55 8.06 -38.65
N ASP A 434 -0.41 7.15 -38.60
CA ASP A 434 -1.78 7.48 -38.25
C ASP A 434 -1.91 7.97 -36.80
N VAL A 435 -1.26 7.29 -35.84
CA VAL A 435 -1.25 7.70 -34.44
C VAL A 435 -0.54 9.05 -34.25
N LEU A 436 0.53 9.32 -35.03
CA LEU A 436 1.21 10.62 -35.01
C LEU A 436 0.28 11.75 -35.44
N SER A 437 -0.51 11.53 -36.49
CA SER A 437 -1.52 12.50 -36.97
C SER A 437 -2.59 12.77 -35.90
N GLU A 438 -3.12 11.74 -35.26
CA GLU A 438 -4.08 11.85 -34.15
C GLU A 438 -3.48 12.59 -32.94
N ILE A 439 -2.18 12.37 -32.63
CA ILE A 439 -1.49 13.08 -31.57
C ILE A 439 -1.47 14.58 -31.86
N TYR A 440 -1.10 15.01 -33.06
CA TYR A 440 -1.07 16.43 -33.41
C TYR A 440 -2.43 17.09 -33.26
N GLU A 441 -3.51 16.42 -33.66
CA GLU A 441 -4.87 16.92 -33.50
C GLU A 441 -5.23 17.13 -32.00
N ARG A 442 -4.86 16.17 -31.14
CA ARG A 442 -5.16 16.24 -29.69
C ARG A 442 -4.30 17.28 -28.98
N VAL A 443 -3.01 17.32 -29.30
CA VAL A 443 -2.09 18.30 -28.71
C VAL A 443 -2.48 19.73 -29.08
N ALA A 444 -2.98 19.96 -30.28
CA ALA A 444 -3.45 21.27 -30.73
C ALA A 444 -4.60 21.83 -29.86
N VAL A 445 -5.42 20.98 -29.26
CA VAL A 445 -6.50 21.34 -28.35
C VAL A 445 -6.16 21.09 -26.87
N ASN A 446 -4.88 20.87 -26.56
CA ASN A 446 -4.35 20.66 -25.21
C ASN A 446 -4.91 19.39 -24.49
N GLU A 447 -5.23 18.36 -25.27
CA GLU A 447 -5.64 17.05 -24.77
C GLU A 447 -4.43 16.10 -24.66
N ARG A 448 -4.57 15.00 -23.91
CA ARG A 448 -3.50 14.03 -23.65
C ARG A 448 -3.80 12.70 -24.33
N VAL A 449 -2.73 11.97 -24.69
CA VAL A 449 -2.81 10.71 -25.42
C VAL A 449 -2.10 9.61 -24.65
N LEU A 450 -2.72 8.43 -24.59
CA LEU A 450 -2.12 7.19 -24.10
C LEU A 450 -1.91 6.21 -25.24
N ILE A 451 -0.73 5.59 -25.32
CA ILE A 451 -0.43 4.57 -26.33
C ILE A 451 0.05 3.29 -25.63
N THR A 452 -0.56 2.16 -25.99
CA THR A 452 -0.13 0.86 -25.48
C THR A 452 0.54 0.03 -26.58
N THR A 453 1.72 -0.51 -26.23
CA THR A 453 2.52 -1.41 -27.08
C THR A 453 2.57 -2.82 -26.48
N LEU A 454 3.14 -3.78 -27.20
CA LEU A 454 3.26 -5.17 -26.72
C LEU A 454 4.61 -5.44 -26.05
N THR A 455 5.67 -4.70 -26.41
CA THR A 455 7.02 -4.95 -25.93
C THR A 455 7.70 -3.66 -25.47
N LYS A 456 8.68 -3.82 -24.56
CA LYS A 456 9.51 -2.72 -24.06
C LYS A 456 10.24 -2.01 -25.21
N ARG A 457 10.86 -2.78 -26.09
CA ARG A 457 11.57 -2.25 -27.24
C ARG A 457 10.67 -1.41 -28.17
N MET A 458 9.47 -1.92 -28.47
CA MET A 458 8.52 -1.16 -29.29
C MET A 458 8.09 0.17 -28.63
N ALA A 459 7.95 0.19 -27.30
CA ALA A 459 7.63 1.41 -26.58
C ALA A 459 8.80 2.43 -26.63
N GLU A 460 10.03 1.94 -26.48
CA GLU A 460 11.25 2.75 -26.60
C GLU A 460 11.40 3.31 -28.02
N ASP A 461 11.40 2.45 -29.04
CA ASP A 461 11.50 2.83 -30.45
C ASP A 461 10.42 3.86 -30.86
N LEU A 462 9.16 3.67 -30.38
CA LEU A 462 8.08 4.60 -30.65
C LEU A 462 8.28 5.94 -29.94
N SER A 463 8.78 5.92 -28.70
CA SER A 463 9.03 7.15 -27.96
C SER A 463 10.14 7.99 -28.61
N ASP A 464 11.19 7.34 -29.09
CA ASP A 464 12.28 8.00 -29.83
C ASP A 464 11.76 8.61 -31.14
N TYR A 465 10.97 7.84 -31.90
CA TYR A 465 10.34 8.33 -33.12
C TYR A 465 9.45 9.55 -32.90
N LEU A 466 8.62 9.53 -31.84
CA LEU A 466 7.75 10.65 -31.49
C LEU A 466 8.55 11.89 -31.05
N ASN A 467 9.65 11.70 -30.31
CA ASN A 467 10.56 12.79 -29.93
C ASN A 467 11.20 13.44 -31.14
N GLU A 468 11.67 12.65 -32.15
CA GLU A 468 12.21 13.15 -33.42
C GLU A 468 11.20 13.99 -34.19
N HIS A 469 9.90 13.72 -34.02
CA HIS A 469 8.79 14.49 -34.59
C HIS A 469 8.26 15.60 -33.68
N ASN A 470 9.06 16.06 -32.70
CA ASN A 470 8.74 17.16 -31.80
C ASN A 470 7.49 16.94 -30.92
N VAL A 471 7.12 15.69 -30.66
CA VAL A 471 6.07 15.34 -29.70
C VAL A 471 6.70 15.19 -28.32
N LYS A 472 6.14 15.88 -27.32
CA LYS A 472 6.55 15.70 -25.91
C LYS A 472 6.00 14.38 -25.38
N VAL A 473 6.82 13.36 -25.39
CA VAL A 473 6.45 12.00 -25.00
C VAL A 473 7.26 11.53 -23.80
N ARG A 474 6.64 10.71 -22.95
CA ARG A 474 7.31 9.92 -21.93
C ARG A 474 6.96 8.45 -22.11
N TYR A 475 7.90 7.60 -21.74
CA TYR A 475 7.74 6.16 -21.71
C TYR A 475 7.66 5.65 -20.26
N LEU A 476 6.72 4.75 -20.01
CA LEU A 476 6.53 4.11 -18.70
C LEU A 476 6.85 2.61 -18.81
N HIS A 477 7.81 2.12 -18.03
CA HIS A 477 8.18 0.70 -17.98
C HIS A 477 7.98 0.08 -16.59
N SER A 478 8.15 -1.25 -16.50
CA SER A 478 7.93 -2.01 -15.27
C SER A 478 8.90 -1.69 -14.14
N ASP A 479 10.10 -1.20 -14.48
CA ASP A 479 11.21 -1.01 -13.54
C ASP A 479 11.18 0.37 -12.86
N ILE A 480 10.24 1.25 -13.26
CA ILE A 480 10.00 2.55 -12.65
C ILE A 480 9.33 2.35 -11.30
N ASP A 481 9.90 2.95 -10.27
CA ASP A 481 9.35 2.87 -8.92
C ASP A 481 7.99 3.56 -8.78
N THR A 482 7.31 3.32 -7.66
CA THR A 482 5.94 3.84 -7.45
C THR A 482 5.91 5.37 -7.37
N VAL A 483 6.95 5.98 -6.81
CA VAL A 483 7.03 7.45 -6.63
C VAL A 483 7.24 8.12 -7.97
N GLU A 484 8.23 7.68 -8.75
CA GLU A 484 8.52 8.19 -10.08
C GLU A 484 7.31 8.00 -11.02
N ARG A 485 6.61 6.86 -10.91
CA ARG A 485 5.38 6.61 -11.66
C ARG A 485 4.30 7.64 -11.36
N MET A 486 4.14 8.03 -10.11
CA MET A 486 3.18 9.05 -9.69
C MET A 486 3.56 10.42 -10.24
N GLU A 487 4.84 10.77 -10.21
CA GLU A 487 5.36 12.01 -10.80
C GLU A 487 5.11 12.06 -12.32
N ILE A 488 5.34 10.97 -13.04
CA ILE A 488 5.07 10.88 -14.49
C ILE A 488 3.60 11.14 -14.78
N ILE A 489 2.69 10.54 -14.02
CA ILE A 489 1.25 10.73 -14.23
C ILE A 489 0.82 12.16 -13.91
N ARG A 490 1.34 12.73 -12.83
CA ARG A 490 1.13 14.13 -12.48
C ARG A 490 1.64 15.06 -13.58
N ASP A 491 2.84 14.79 -14.10
CA ASP A 491 3.46 15.58 -15.15
C ASP A 491 2.67 15.52 -16.47
N LEU A 492 2.07 14.38 -16.81
CA LEU A 492 1.11 14.25 -17.91
C LEU A 492 -0.12 15.14 -17.68
N ARG A 493 -0.71 15.07 -16.49
CA ARG A 493 -1.92 15.84 -16.15
C ARG A 493 -1.70 17.35 -16.20
N ILE A 494 -0.56 17.84 -15.68
CA ILE A 494 -0.21 19.28 -15.77
C ILE A 494 0.32 19.71 -17.15
N GLY A 495 0.52 18.77 -18.08
CA GLY A 495 0.92 19.09 -19.44
C GLY A 495 2.40 19.38 -19.63
N LYS A 496 3.26 18.85 -18.81
CA LYS A 496 4.72 18.89 -19.06
C LYS A 496 5.08 18.09 -20.31
N PHE A 497 4.32 17.05 -20.59
CA PHE A 497 4.37 16.28 -21.82
C PHE A 497 2.95 15.86 -22.23
N ASP A 498 2.74 15.43 -23.48
CA ASP A 498 1.45 15.27 -24.09
C ASP A 498 1.06 13.80 -24.32
N VAL A 499 2.06 12.93 -24.48
CA VAL A 499 1.89 11.52 -24.82
C VAL A 499 2.58 10.63 -23.80
N LEU A 500 1.87 9.62 -23.31
CA LEU A 500 2.43 8.57 -22.47
C LEU A 500 2.37 7.24 -23.22
N VAL A 501 3.54 6.62 -23.44
CA VAL A 501 3.69 5.31 -24.09
C VAL A 501 4.03 4.26 -23.05
N GLY A 502 3.48 3.06 -23.18
CA GLY A 502 3.90 1.93 -22.34
C GLY A 502 3.25 0.59 -22.69
N ILE A 503 3.73 -0.46 -22.06
CA ILE A 503 3.28 -1.84 -22.34
C ILE A 503 1.98 -2.14 -21.58
N ASN A 504 1.98 -1.86 -20.32
CA ASN A 504 0.89 -2.18 -19.39
C ASN A 504 0.58 -0.95 -18.50
N LEU A 505 0.46 0.18 -19.16
CA LEU A 505 0.36 1.50 -18.57
C LEU A 505 -0.76 1.65 -17.57
N LEU A 506 -1.75 0.80 -17.70
CA LEU A 506 -3.11 1.18 -17.38
C LEU A 506 -3.76 0.18 -16.43
N ARG A 507 -2.92 -0.55 -15.72
CA ARG A 507 -3.44 -1.25 -14.56
C ARG A 507 -3.94 -0.23 -13.55
N GLU A 508 -5.07 -0.47 -13.06
CA GLU A 508 -5.98 0.08 -12.07
C GLU A 508 -5.46 1.28 -11.24
N GLY A 509 -6.35 2.17 -10.86
CA GLY A 509 -6.10 3.24 -9.89
C GLY A 509 -5.60 4.57 -10.47
N LEU A 510 -5.54 4.75 -11.79
CA LEU A 510 -5.12 6.01 -12.41
C LEU A 510 -6.32 6.82 -12.91
N ASP A 511 -6.47 8.03 -12.40
CA ASP A 511 -7.48 8.99 -12.81
C ASP A 511 -6.84 10.11 -13.64
N MET A 512 -7.09 10.10 -14.96
CA MET A 512 -6.53 11.05 -15.92
C MET A 512 -7.64 11.63 -16.79
N PRO A 513 -8.42 12.57 -16.27
CA PRO A 513 -9.55 13.17 -17.02
C PRO A 513 -9.12 13.97 -18.26
N GLU A 514 -7.83 14.30 -18.36
CA GLU A 514 -7.24 15.05 -19.48
C GLU A 514 -6.99 14.17 -20.72
N VAL A 515 -7.06 12.84 -20.58
CA VAL A 515 -6.81 11.88 -21.67
C VAL A 515 -8.05 11.73 -22.53
N SER A 516 -7.97 12.19 -23.79
CA SER A 516 -9.03 12.07 -24.78
C SER A 516 -8.85 10.92 -25.76
N LEU A 517 -7.61 10.48 -26.00
CA LEU A 517 -7.29 9.41 -26.93
C LEU A 517 -6.51 8.28 -26.25
N VAL A 518 -6.96 7.07 -26.50
CA VAL A 518 -6.24 5.83 -26.20
C VAL A 518 -5.95 5.09 -27.50
N ALA A 519 -4.69 4.89 -27.83
CA ALA A 519 -4.26 4.12 -29.00
C ALA A 519 -3.69 2.76 -28.58
N ILE A 520 -4.21 1.70 -29.14
CA ILE A 520 -3.81 0.31 -28.86
C ILE A 520 -3.15 -0.24 -30.12
N LEU A 521 -1.82 -0.31 -30.12
CA LEU A 521 -1.06 -0.85 -31.25
C LEU A 521 -1.10 -2.38 -31.24
N ASP A 522 -1.10 -2.99 -32.42
CA ASP A 522 -1.14 -4.44 -32.59
C ASP A 522 -2.26 -5.11 -31.74
N ALA A 523 -3.46 -4.57 -31.82
CA ALA A 523 -4.58 -5.02 -31.00
C ALA A 523 -5.06 -6.43 -31.34
N ASP A 524 -4.75 -6.96 -32.53
CA ASP A 524 -5.07 -8.30 -33.00
C ASP A 524 -4.07 -9.39 -32.54
N LYS A 525 -3.00 -9.03 -31.89
CA LYS A 525 -2.04 -10.00 -31.32
C LYS A 525 -2.59 -10.54 -30.00
N GLU A 526 -3.35 -11.62 -30.07
CA GLU A 526 -3.96 -12.22 -28.88
C GLU A 526 -2.92 -12.60 -27.81
N GLY A 527 -3.25 -12.30 -26.56
CA GLY A 527 -2.43 -12.54 -25.39
C GLY A 527 -2.99 -11.83 -24.17
N PHE A 528 -2.31 -11.96 -23.05
CA PHE A 528 -2.76 -11.36 -21.78
C PHE A 528 -3.02 -9.83 -21.87
N LEU A 529 -2.17 -9.10 -22.61
CA LEU A 529 -2.29 -7.65 -22.78
C LEU A 529 -3.40 -7.23 -23.76
N ARG A 530 -3.93 -8.15 -24.54
CA ARG A 530 -5.00 -7.94 -25.54
C ARG A 530 -6.21 -8.80 -25.27
N ALA A 531 -6.31 -9.37 -24.06
CA ALA A 531 -7.51 -10.05 -23.60
C ALA A 531 -8.69 -9.06 -23.44
N GLU A 532 -9.90 -9.52 -23.56
CA GLU A 532 -11.14 -8.73 -23.44
C GLU A 532 -11.09 -7.74 -22.27
N ARG A 533 -10.80 -8.20 -21.06
CA ARG A 533 -10.71 -7.35 -19.86
C ARG A 533 -9.65 -6.26 -19.96
N SER A 534 -8.48 -6.61 -20.46
CA SER A 534 -7.37 -5.64 -20.64
C SER A 534 -7.75 -4.55 -21.66
N LEU A 535 -8.43 -4.92 -22.74
CA LEU A 535 -8.92 -3.98 -23.74
C LEU A 535 -9.98 -3.04 -23.16
N ILE A 536 -11.00 -3.57 -22.48
CA ILE A 536 -12.06 -2.75 -21.84
C ILE A 536 -11.47 -1.76 -20.85
N GLN A 537 -10.50 -2.17 -20.04
CA GLN A 537 -9.86 -1.28 -19.07
C GLN A 537 -9.03 -0.20 -19.73
N THR A 538 -8.30 -0.56 -20.77
CA THR A 538 -7.47 0.38 -21.54
C THR A 538 -8.35 1.41 -22.24
N ILE A 539 -9.39 0.98 -22.94
CA ILE A 539 -10.39 1.83 -23.59
C ILE A 539 -11.05 2.75 -22.57
N GLY A 540 -11.40 2.23 -21.40
CA GLY A 540 -12.05 2.98 -20.32
C GLY A 540 -11.22 4.14 -19.75
N ARG A 541 -9.92 4.25 -20.07
CA ARG A 541 -9.11 5.42 -19.64
C ARG A 541 -9.53 6.72 -20.33
N ALA A 542 -10.04 6.65 -21.55
CA ALA A 542 -10.61 7.82 -22.23
C ALA A 542 -12.08 8.10 -21.84
N ALA A 543 -12.73 7.26 -21.03
CA ALA A 543 -14.14 7.42 -20.66
C ALA A 543 -14.43 8.59 -19.69
N ARG A 544 -13.41 9.31 -19.24
CA ARG A 544 -13.53 10.50 -18.37
C ARG A 544 -13.43 11.82 -19.13
N HIS A 545 -13.17 11.75 -20.42
CA HIS A 545 -13.09 12.89 -21.31
C HIS A 545 -14.34 13.00 -22.19
N ILE A 546 -14.85 14.23 -22.40
CA ILE A 546 -16.05 14.45 -23.23
C ILE A 546 -15.83 13.91 -24.66
N ASN A 547 -14.62 14.13 -25.22
CA ASN A 547 -14.23 13.71 -26.56
C ASN A 547 -13.48 12.36 -26.53
N GLY A 548 -13.80 11.48 -25.58
CA GLY A 548 -13.10 10.21 -25.41
C GLY A 548 -13.18 9.33 -26.65
N LYS A 549 -12.02 8.90 -27.19
CA LYS A 549 -11.86 8.05 -28.34
C LYS A 549 -10.82 6.94 -28.06
N ALA A 550 -11.09 5.75 -28.58
CA ALA A 550 -10.13 4.65 -28.56
C ALA A 550 -9.88 4.16 -29.99
N ILE A 551 -8.63 3.99 -30.38
CA ILE A 551 -8.24 3.44 -31.66
C ILE A 551 -7.53 2.10 -31.42
N MET A 552 -8.02 1.05 -32.04
CA MET A 552 -7.40 -0.26 -32.07
C MET A 552 -6.79 -0.51 -33.43
N TYR A 553 -5.47 -0.60 -33.50
CA TYR A 553 -4.79 -0.95 -34.76
C TYR A 553 -4.74 -2.47 -34.91
N ALA A 554 -5.46 -2.96 -35.91
CA ALA A 554 -5.63 -4.38 -36.13
C ALA A 554 -5.97 -4.66 -37.61
N ASP A 555 -5.39 -5.71 -38.17
CA ASP A 555 -5.76 -6.20 -39.49
C ASP A 555 -6.96 -7.15 -39.46
N LYS A 556 -7.20 -7.75 -38.28
CA LYS A 556 -8.34 -8.63 -38.03
C LYS A 556 -8.96 -8.35 -36.67
N VAL A 557 -10.27 -8.26 -36.61
CA VAL A 557 -11.00 -8.19 -35.33
C VAL A 557 -10.98 -9.57 -34.68
N THR A 558 -10.31 -9.70 -33.55
CA THR A 558 -10.28 -10.93 -32.77
C THR A 558 -11.54 -11.09 -31.91
N LYS A 559 -11.75 -12.30 -31.32
CA LYS A 559 -12.86 -12.52 -30.39
C LYS A 559 -12.80 -11.61 -29.17
N SER A 560 -11.59 -11.39 -28.65
CA SER A 560 -11.38 -10.50 -27.50
C SER A 560 -11.70 -9.04 -27.83
N MET A 561 -11.30 -8.59 -29.03
CA MET A 561 -11.63 -7.26 -29.53
C MET A 561 -13.15 -7.09 -29.71
N GLN A 562 -13.80 -8.05 -30.38
CA GLN A 562 -15.25 -7.99 -30.61
C GLN A 562 -16.03 -7.86 -29.32
N LYS A 563 -15.71 -8.68 -28.31
CA LYS A 563 -16.37 -8.60 -26.99
C LYS A 563 -16.11 -7.25 -26.29
N ALA A 564 -14.89 -6.70 -26.41
CA ALA A 564 -14.59 -5.38 -25.84
C ALA A 564 -15.35 -4.26 -26.54
N ILE A 565 -15.52 -4.33 -27.85
CA ILE A 565 -16.34 -3.39 -28.63
C ILE A 565 -17.80 -3.52 -28.22
N ASP A 566 -18.38 -4.72 -28.28
CA ASP A 566 -19.78 -4.97 -27.95
C ASP A 566 -20.14 -4.46 -26.54
N GLU A 567 -19.27 -4.75 -25.55
CA GLU A 567 -19.51 -4.30 -24.17
C GLU A 567 -19.37 -2.78 -24.02
N THR A 568 -18.42 -2.16 -24.71
CA THR A 568 -18.26 -0.69 -24.66
C THR A 568 -19.44 0.02 -25.33
N ASP A 569 -19.91 -0.50 -26.45
CA ASP A 569 -21.08 0.02 -27.16
C ASP A 569 -22.35 -0.17 -26.32
N ARG A 570 -22.56 -1.32 -25.70
CA ARG A 570 -23.68 -1.56 -24.75
C ARG A 570 -23.70 -0.51 -23.64
N ARG A 571 -22.53 -0.25 -23.03
CA ARG A 571 -22.39 0.74 -21.95
C ARG A 571 -22.68 2.15 -22.46
N ARG A 572 -22.19 2.48 -23.65
CA ARG A 572 -22.40 3.75 -24.28
C ARG A 572 -23.88 4.00 -24.61
N GLU A 573 -24.56 3.02 -25.17
CA GLU A 573 -26.00 3.09 -25.49
C GLU A 573 -26.82 3.28 -24.22
N LYS A 574 -26.57 2.52 -23.16
CA LYS A 574 -27.25 2.65 -21.87
C LYS A 574 -27.07 4.07 -21.28
N GLN A 575 -25.86 4.64 -21.39
CA GLN A 575 -25.59 6.00 -20.93
C GLN A 575 -26.30 7.06 -21.79
N VAL A 576 -26.30 6.91 -23.12
CA VAL A 576 -27.01 7.82 -24.03
C VAL A 576 -28.52 7.81 -23.75
N GLN A 577 -29.11 6.63 -23.56
CA GLN A 577 -30.51 6.50 -23.19
C GLN A 577 -30.83 7.26 -21.89
N PHE A 578 -30.02 7.00 -20.85
CA PHE A 578 -30.18 7.67 -19.56
C PHE A 578 -30.04 9.19 -19.68
N ASN A 579 -29.05 9.69 -20.42
CA ASN A 579 -28.86 11.11 -20.65
C ASN A 579 -30.08 11.76 -21.35
N THR A 580 -30.63 11.06 -22.34
CA THR A 580 -31.81 11.49 -23.07
C THR A 580 -33.05 11.56 -22.18
N ASP A 581 -33.29 10.48 -21.41
CA ASP A 581 -34.46 10.37 -20.52
C ASP A 581 -34.44 11.42 -19.39
N ASN A 582 -33.25 11.83 -18.95
CA ASN A 582 -33.09 12.79 -17.86
C ASN A 582 -32.66 14.21 -18.34
N ASN A 583 -32.60 14.46 -19.63
CA ASN A 583 -32.11 15.73 -20.22
C ASN A 583 -30.71 16.11 -19.67
N LEU A 584 -29.83 15.13 -19.46
CA LEU A 584 -28.53 15.34 -18.91
C LEU A 584 -27.50 15.67 -20.00
N VAL A 585 -26.78 16.78 -19.82
CA VAL A 585 -25.65 17.15 -20.69
C VAL A 585 -24.35 16.66 -20.06
N PRO A 586 -23.51 15.88 -20.79
CA PRO A 586 -22.24 15.43 -20.30
C PRO A 586 -21.37 16.60 -19.79
N GLN A 587 -20.81 16.44 -18.57
CA GLN A 587 -19.97 17.47 -17.95
C GLN A 587 -18.57 16.94 -17.74
N ALA A 588 -17.56 17.75 -18.08
CA ALA A 588 -16.16 17.44 -17.83
C ALA A 588 -15.88 17.34 -16.33
N LEU A 589 -15.06 16.37 -15.94
CA LEU A 589 -14.60 16.21 -14.58
C LEU A 589 -13.41 17.14 -14.31
N ASN A 590 -13.63 18.22 -13.57
CA ASN A 590 -12.56 19.06 -13.03
C ASN A 590 -12.12 18.54 -11.66
N LYS A 591 -11.25 17.52 -11.63
CA LYS A 591 -10.61 17.10 -10.39
C LYS A 591 -9.33 17.90 -10.15
N PRO A 592 -9.15 18.50 -8.95
CA PRO A 592 -7.89 19.14 -8.61
C PRO A 592 -6.76 18.11 -8.66
N ILE A 593 -5.58 18.54 -9.11
CA ILE A 593 -4.37 17.73 -9.10
C ILE A 593 -3.83 17.81 -7.67
N THR A 594 -4.26 16.91 -6.80
CA THR A 594 -3.74 16.76 -5.45
C THR A 594 -2.48 15.90 -5.48
N ASP A 595 -1.45 16.33 -4.79
CA ASP A 595 -0.28 15.51 -4.54
C ASP A 595 -0.70 14.38 -3.57
N ILE A 596 -0.69 13.15 -4.03
CA ILE A 596 -1.00 11.99 -3.17
C ILE A 596 0.07 11.83 -2.08
N MET A 597 1.25 12.39 -2.27
CA MET A 597 2.29 12.50 -1.23
C MET A 597 1.92 13.48 -0.10
N ASP A 598 1.11 14.50 -0.38
CA ASP A 598 0.62 15.44 0.65
C ASP A 598 -0.42 14.80 1.60
N LEU A 599 -0.95 13.63 1.29
CA LEU A 599 -1.84 12.88 2.21
C LEU A 599 -1.08 12.29 3.41
N GLY A 600 0.25 12.14 3.31
CA GLY A 600 1.13 11.80 4.43
C GLY A 600 1.73 13.02 5.15
N ASP A 601 1.82 14.18 4.47
CA ASP A 601 2.50 15.40 4.96
C ASP A 601 1.55 16.55 5.31
N SER A 602 0.24 16.36 5.26
CA SER A 602 -0.76 17.42 5.55
C SER A 602 -0.71 17.96 6.99
N ALA A 603 0.27 17.53 7.79
CA ALA A 603 0.49 17.98 9.16
C ALA A 603 1.60 19.02 9.33
N HIS A 604 2.43 19.31 8.31
CA HIS A 604 3.48 20.35 8.42
C HIS A 604 3.58 21.26 7.19
N PRO A 605 2.80 22.36 7.11
CA PRO A 605 2.96 23.33 6.02
C PRO A 605 4.28 24.11 6.04
N ALA A 606 5.11 23.98 7.09
CA ALA A 606 6.30 24.81 7.28
C ALA A 606 7.66 24.10 7.02
N SER A 607 7.76 22.75 7.14
CA SER A 607 9.07 22.07 7.03
C SER A 607 9.35 21.46 5.65
N GLY A 608 8.34 20.97 4.94
CA GLY A 608 8.50 20.33 3.62
C GLY A 608 8.89 21.32 2.51
N LYS A 609 8.30 22.52 2.51
CA LYS A 609 8.62 23.54 1.50
C LYS A 609 10.05 24.05 1.58
N VAL A 610 10.68 24.03 2.76
CA VAL A 610 12.08 24.48 2.93
C VAL A 610 13.06 23.39 2.46
N LYS A 611 12.77 22.10 2.66
CA LYS A 611 13.63 21.00 2.19
C LYS A 611 13.52 20.79 0.66
N LEU A 612 12.33 20.80 0.10
CA LEU A 612 12.11 20.70 -1.35
C LEU A 612 12.66 21.91 -2.11
N ARG A 613 12.55 23.12 -1.55
CA ARG A 613 13.12 24.32 -2.17
C ARG A 613 14.66 24.30 -2.14
N LYS A 614 15.27 23.80 -1.07
CA LYS A 614 16.74 23.61 -1.00
C LYS A 614 17.23 22.52 -1.95
N VAL A 615 16.50 21.43 -2.11
CA VAL A 615 16.85 20.35 -3.08
C VAL A 615 16.61 20.82 -4.52
N ALA A 616 15.52 21.54 -4.79
CA ALA A 616 15.25 22.08 -6.14
C ALA A 616 16.21 23.24 -6.52
N GLU A 617 16.61 24.06 -5.56
CA GLU A 617 17.65 25.08 -5.79
C GLU A 617 19.04 24.46 -5.97
N LYS A 618 19.36 23.38 -5.24
CA LYS A 618 20.60 22.60 -5.44
C LYS A 618 20.58 21.87 -6.79
N LYS A 619 19.46 21.26 -7.22
CA LYS A 619 19.32 20.67 -8.55
C LYS A 619 19.44 21.70 -9.68
N LYS A 620 18.82 22.87 -9.57
CA LYS A 620 18.94 23.94 -10.57
C LYS A 620 20.35 24.55 -10.67
N SER A 621 21.14 24.53 -9.61
CA SER A 621 22.54 24.95 -9.65
C SER A 621 23.45 23.85 -10.21
N MET A 622 23.06 22.58 -10.12
CA MET A 622 23.83 21.44 -10.63
C MET A 622 23.61 21.16 -12.14
N GLU A 623 22.45 21.51 -12.70
CA GLU A 623 22.20 21.39 -14.14
C GLU A 623 23.02 22.30 -15.05
N LYS A 624 23.86 23.20 -14.47
CA LYS A 624 24.79 24.08 -15.19
C LYS A 624 26.27 23.81 -14.93
N ALA A 625 26.57 22.79 -14.10
CA ALA A 625 27.97 22.47 -13.78
C ALA A 625 28.58 21.57 -14.86
N THR A 626 29.75 21.95 -15.37
CA THR A 626 30.53 21.11 -16.28
C THR A 626 31.20 19.96 -15.49
N ALA A 627 31.58 18.86 -16.18
CA ALA A 627 32.27 17.73 -15.54
C ALA A 627 33.53 18.19 -14.76
N THR A 628 34.18 19.24 -15.22
CA THR A 628 35.36 19.85 -14.58
C THR A 628 35.00 20.54 -13.25
N ASP A 629 33.84 21.21 -13.18
CA ASP A 629 33.37 21.87 -11.95
C ASP A 629 32.96 20.83 -10.89
N LEU A 630 32.33 19.73 -11.30
CA LEU A 630 31.99 18.62 -10.42
C LEU A 630 33.23 17.91 -9.86
N MET A 631 34.28 17.72 -10.67
CA MET A 631 35.54 17.16 -10.19
C MET A 631 36.25 18.07 -9.17
N ALA A 632 36.19 19.39 -9.35
CA ALA A 632 36.73 20.34 -8.38
C ALA A 632 35.96 20.28 -7.03
N GLN A 633 34.64 20.17 -7.07
CA GLN A 633 33.81 20.02 -5.87
C GLN A 633 34.06 18.68 -5.17
N ILE A 634 34.19 17.57 -5.89
CA ILE A 634 34.55 16.26 -5.35
C ILE A 634 35.87 16.35 -4.57
N SER A 635 36.90 16.98 -5.15
CA SER A 635 38.21 17.12 -4.48
C SER A 635 38.14 17.98 -3.19
N GLN A 636 37.23 18.95 -3.16
CA GLN A 636 37.03 19.78 -1.95
C GLN A 636 36.29 19.01 -0.85
N LEU A 637 35.25 18.27 -1.22
CA LEU A 637 34.49 17.42 -0.27
C LEU A 637 35.35 16.29 0.29
N GLU A 638 36.21 15.68 -0.52
CA GLU A 638 37.16 14.66 -0.07
C GLU A 638 38.14 15.22 1.00
N LYS A 639 38.62 16.44 0.84
CA LYS A 639 39.45 17.08 1.86
C LYS A 639 38.70 17.29 3.17
N GLN A 640 37.47 17.79 3.09
CA GLN A 640 36.62 17.97 4.28
C GLN A 640 36.30 16.63 4.95
N MET A 641 36.00 15.60 4.19
CA MET A 641 35.78 14.23 4.68
C MET A 641 37.03 13.75 5.48
N PHE A 642 38.24 13.94 4.94
CA PHE A 642 39.46 13.56 5.64
C PHE A 642 39.72 14.39 6.89
N GLU A 643 39.38 15.68 6.90
CA GLU A 643 39.48 16.53 8.09
C GLU A 643 38.53 16.09 9.20
N HIS A 644 37.25 15.78 8.88
CA HIS A 644 36.31 15.25 9.83
C HIS A 644 36.71 13.83 10.34
N ALA A 645 37.26 12.99 9.47
CA ALA A 645 37.78 11.69 9.89
C ALA A 645 38.95 11.80 10.83
N LYS A 646 39.88 12.78 10.64
CA LYS A 646 40.98 13.07 11.56
C LYS A 646 40.51 13.65 12.88
N ALA A 647 39.40 14.41 12.87
CA ALA A 647 38.77 14.94 14.08
C ALA A 647 37.92 13.91 14.82
N LEU A 648 37.87 12.64 14.35
CA LEU A 648 37.05 11.55 14.89
C LEU A 648 35.53 11.77 14.77
N GLU A 649 35.13 12.67 13.89
CA GLU A 649 33.71 12.97 13.59
C GLU A 649 33.17 12.05 12.46
N PHE A 650 33.07 10.77 12.77
CA PHE A 650 32.81 9.72 11.78
C PHE A 650 31.45 9.83 11.07
N GLU A 651 30.42 10.35 11.72
CA GLU A 651 29.10 10.55 11.10
C GLU A 651 29.15 11.64 10.01
N GLN A 652 29.87 12.74 10.26
CA GLN A 652 30.06 13.81 9.29
C GLN A 652 30.96 13.36 8.13
N ALA A 653 32.00 12.59 8.42
CA ALA A 653 32.85 11.99 7.38
C ALA A 653 32.09 10.99 6.51
N ALA A 654 31.19 10.18 7.08
CA ALA A 654 30.36 9.24 6.33
C ALA A 654 29.35 9.97 5.42
N ALA A 655 28.70 11.03 5.90
CA ALA A 655 27.78 11.84 5.09
C ALA A 655 28.47 12.47 3.87
N LEU A 656 29.70 13.00 4.08
CA LEU A 656 30.50 13.56 2.99
C LEU A 656 30.99 12.51 1.99
N ARG A 657 31.32 11.30 2.47
CA ARG A 657 31.66 10.14 1.60
C ARG A 657 30.52 9.80 0.66
N ASP A 658 29.30 9.72 1.20
CA ASP A 658 28.11 9.37 0.43
C ASP A 658 27.77 10.46 -0.60
N GLU A 659 28.01 11.73 -0.27
CA GLU A 659 27.87 12.88 -1.19
C GLU A 659 28.92 12.81 -2.33
N VAL A 660 30.16 12.49 -2.01
CA VAL A 660 31.24 12.29 -3.00
C VAL A 660 30.94 11.14 -3.94
N GLU A 661 30.42 10.02 -3.43
CA GLU A 661 30.05 8.87 -4.27
C GLU A 661 28.90 9.19 -5.21
N ALA A 662 27.88 9.92 -4.76
CA ALA A 662 26.78 10.39 -5.58
C ALA A 662 27.26 11.32 -6.71
N MET A 663 28.19 12.26 -6.41
CA MET A 663 28.78 13.14 -7.43
C MET A 663 29.66 12.39 -8.45
N ARG A 664 30.41 11.38 -8.02
CA ARG A 664 31.21 10.53 -8.93
C ARG A 664 30.32 9.79 -9.93
N LYS A 665 29.18 9.25 -9.50
CA LYS A 665 28.18 8.61 -10.40
C LYS A 665 27.65 9.61 -11.43
N GLN A 666 27.46 10.86 -11.08
CA GLN A 666 27.02 11.92 -12.01
C GLN A 666 28.12 12.31 -13.02
N VAL A 667 29.38 12.39 -12.60
CA VAL A 667 30.50 12.64 -13.52
C VAL A 667 30.61 11.53 -14.57
N VAL A 668 30.43 10.28 -14.17
CA VAL A 668 30.43 9.12 -15.10
C VAL A 668 29.23 9.19 -16.06
N ALA A 669 28.10 9.71 -15.65
CA ALA A 669 26.92 9.86 -16.52
C ALA A 669 27.04 11.06 -17.50
N LEU A 670 27.96 12.01 -17.24
CA LEU A 670 28.23 13.18 -18.09
C LEU A 670 29.46 13.00 -18.98
N SER A 671 30.26 11.96 -18.77
CA SER A 671 31.40 11.56 -19.59
C SER A 671 31.00 10.48 -20.61
#